data_f6884a9df17d50a7161796c55307e45b
#
_entry.id   f6884a9df17d50a7161796c55307e45b
#
_cell.length_a   1.000
_cell.length_b   1.000
_cell.length_c   1.000
_cell.angle_alpha   90.00
_cell.angle_beta   90.00
_cell.angle_gamma   90.00
#
_symmetry.space_group_name_H-M   'P 1'
#
loop_
_entity.id
_entity.type
_entity.pdbx_description
1 polymer ?
#
loop_
_entity_poly.entity_id
_entity_poly.type
_entity_poly.pdbx_seq_one_letter_code
_entity_poly.pdbx_strand_id
1 'polypeptide(L)'
;MPQARAEGSRDMFASGEPGNRGHIVWRNSFRSGFRKRTLLRVFANQDDYILLGSSAVGVGQGDIELYDPGTVTGAVANEVLPANAAFSCQGEQPGRGFIANRAQELAGPISIDGSGNTAGFQPCFYQAPTTGVYYVAMYGPSGSNSNQSPNAGVEHSTNAINTGTTQRTGISAWDVTVRDSLGSVSDLTGRLHTYHLALNMGQNFVNLHADIYPITTDGYRYRIETNGLDPFGFSMFGNQLGNLDSDGMNPLYHDVLGSNGDIDNPAAGVESASPQYPFFFNEIDGAAVPFLSQYDPLTGFPVGLGFPAMPILPEVTTPTFAGNLAGSTSTVGAGGTFLFSSNLPSGTYEIVVSQDGIDFDPGNPENKVINGYMATSGPHIASWDGYANNRQPFPVGAFPYAITIRGGEYHFPMSDVENNPMGGPRYYLLNATNPRGNTVGFYDHRGYYTLNDDLVPDRNPGDGDPTDDALCGLLPPSMVAANLVTGSDSTAPSFNAFGFTSGGRANTNVQCTGAFGDTKTLDLWTYFPSDPPATDLIVVRPTDFGDAPDPTALTGSGDYTTLAEHGGAAHAIATVPILLGSGITTDANGFADGVDSQGNATDDSDDALAALAAPPVSGQYVLNNIPLRNETGNAATLHGWIDFNRNGVFEVSEYASAALGPNDTAADLVWTVPSAVSPGTSYARFRLTSDTLSDDVATSSLDERSVGPAIDGEVEDYQIMLLASDVAPQVLLVKRITAVAGGQVLNPNDGTPLDQFVDVTTGPQANDDNHTNWPANYLLGAPEGGIVRPVSEQLADSLEYTIYFLSAGGSAANGVLLCDRIPPNTDYLSDAYRSAAPNSPPPSPLSDPFGARGIALNVAGSDYSLTGKSDGDAGYYFPPGVEPSTVFPTINCNGPNDNGAIVVNLGDLPPATGAGTPAAAYGALRFQVRLR
;
A
#
# COMPACT_ATOMS: atom_id res chain seq x y z
N MET A 1 -9.74 44.53 -41.20
CA MET A 1 -10.06 43.14 -41.52
C MET A 1 -8.98 42.31 -40.85
N PRO A 2 -9.27 41.33 -40.07
CA PRO A 2 -8.24 40.43 -39.60
C PRO A 2 -7.57 39.80 -40.81
N GLN A 3 -6.28 39.86 -40.85
CA GLN A 3 -5.45 39.29 -41.90
C GLN A 3 -5.67 37.76 -41.83
N ALA A 4 -6.06 37.13 -42.96
CA ALA A 4 -6.16 35.69 -43.05
C ALA A 4 -4.82 35.06 -42.59
N ARG A 5 -4.86 34.16 -41.64
CA ARG A 5 -3.66 33.55 -41.02
C ARG A 5 -3.56 32.13 -41.45
N ALA A 6 -2.57 31.75 -42.23
CA ALA A 6 -2.14 30.38 -42.43
C ALA A 6 -1.74 29.78 -41.09
N GLU A 7 -1.94 28.45 -40.89
CA GLU A 7 -1.71 27.75 -39.62
C GLU A 7 -0.38 27.00 -39.70
N GLY A 8 0.45 27.17 -38.68
CA GLY A 8 1.74 26.50 -38.62
C GLY A 8 2.72 27.02 -37.61
N SER A 9 3.99 26.77 -37.85
CA SER A 9 5.08 27.18 -36.97
C SER A 9 5.17 28.69 -36.76
N ARG A 10 4.69 29.50 -37.71
CA ARG A 10 4.70 30.96 -37.58
C ARG A 10 3.83 31.45 -36.41
N ASP A 11 2.71 30.74 -36.15
CA ASP A 11 1.77 31.13 -35.10
C ASP A 11 2.23 30.58 -33.74
N MET A 12 2.79 29.39 -33.73
CA MET A 12 3.43 28.83 -32.56
C MET A 12 4.63 29.64 -32.09
N PHE A 13 5.41 30.20 -33.02
CA PHE A 13 6.61 30.98 -32.72
C PHE A 13 6.44 32.46 -33.18
N ALA A 14 5.86 33.26 -32.31
CA ALA A 14 5.65 34.68 -32.60
C ALA A 14 6.95 35.44 -32.87
N SER A 15 6.86 36.44 -33.71
CA SER A 15 8.00 37.25 -34.08
C SER A 15 8.45 38.18 -32.95
N GLY A 16 9.74 38.17 -32.60
CA GLY A 16 10.31 39.06 -31.60
C GLY A 16 10.38 38.51 -30.17
N GLU A 17 9.90 37.33 -29.93
CA GLU A 17 10.04 36.67 -28.64
C GLU A 17 11.49 36.23 -28.38
N PRO A 18 11.99 36.31 -27.15
CA PRO A 18 13.30 35.77 -26.80
C PRO A 18 13.33 34.26 -26.87
N GLY A 19 14.52 33.68 -27.04
CA GLY A 19 14.72 32.22 -26.98
C GLY A 19 14.84 31.58 -28.36
N ASN A 20 14.57 30.27 -28.41
CA ASN A 20 14.79 29.44 -29.59
C ASN A 20 13.48 28.78 -30.07
N ARG A 21 13.50 28.43 -31.35
CA ARG A 21 12.42 27.68 -31.99
C ARG A 21 12.61 26.19 -31.75
N GLY A 22 11.55 25.50 -31.40
CA GLY A 22 11.51 24.06 -31.42
C GLY A 22 11.38 23.51 -32.84
N HIS A 23 12.11 22.46 -33.15
CA HIS A 23 11.85 21.67 -34.35
C HIS A 23 10.79 20.63 -34.01
N ILE A 24 9.68 20.53 -34.74
CA ILE A 24 8.86 19.35 -34.72
C ILE A 24 9.68 18.19 -35.27
N VAL A 25 9.57 17.01 -34.64
CA VAL A 25 10.38 15.85 -35.05
C VAL A 25 9.51 14.66 -35.43
N TRP A 26 10.08 13.81 -36.26
CA TRP A 26 9.55 12.49 -36.57
C TRP A 26 10.62 11.43 -36.29
N ARG A 27 10.47 10.72 -35.16
CA ARG A 27 11.42 9.71 -34.70
C ARG A 27 10.69 8.46 -34.23
N ASN A 28 11.32 7.30 -34.37
CA ASN A 28 10.77 6.01 -33.90
C ASN A 28 11.17 5.65 -32.46
N SER A 29 12.01 6.49 -31.80
CA SER A 29 12.32 6.32 -30.39
C SER A 29 11.13 6.73 -29.52
N PHE A 30 11.10 6.22 -28.29
CA PHE A 30 10.06 6.49 -27.31
C PHE A 30 10.57 7.40 -26.20
N ARG A 31 9.64 8.01 -25.50
CA ARG A 31 9.82 8.66 -24.20
C ARG A 31 8.52 8.48 -23.41
N SER A 32 8.62 7.95 -22.20
CA SER A 32 7.45 7.71 -21.31
C SER A 32 6.28 7.01 -22.01
N GLY A 33 6.57 5.98 -22.80
CA GLY A 33 5.56 5.21 -23.53
C GLY A 33 5.10 5.78 -24.87
N PHE A 34 5.50 7.02 -25.23
CA PHE A 34 5.09 7.69 -26.46
C PHE A 34 6.23 7.83 -27.46
N ARG A 35 5.91 7.70 -28.75
CA ARG A 35 6.89 7.91 -29.81
C ARG A 35 7.23 9.39 -29.93
N LYS A 36 8.52 9.70 -30.10
CA LYS A 36 9.01 11.08 -30.36
C LYS A 36 8.70 11.51 -31.79
N ARG A 37 7.42 11.69 -32.12
CA ARG A 37 6.98 12.14 -33.42
C ARG A 37 5.74 13.03 -33.33
N THR A 38 5.63 14.02 -34.23
CA THR A 38 4.45 14.86 -34.35
C THR A 38 3.64 14.45 -35.57
N LEU A 39 2.40 14.01 -35.34
CA LEU A 39 1.41 13.81 -36.40
C LEU A 39 0.39 14.93 -36.34
N LEU A 40 0.42 15.80 -37.33
CA LEU A 40 -0.52 16.91 -37.46
C LEU A 40 -1.86 16.40 -38.01
N ARG A 41 -2.94 17.05 -37.64
CA ARG A 41 -4.29 16.75 -38.07
C ARG A 41 -4.95 18.03 -38.57
N VAL A 42 -5.62 17.95 -39.71
CA VAL A 42 -6.28 19.09 -40.31
C VAL A 42 -7.68 18.74 -40.77
N PHE A 43 -8.66 19.54 -40.39
CA PHE A 43 -10.03 19.38 -40.86
C PHE A 43 -10.22 20.09 -42.20
N ALA A 44 -10.77 19.38 -43.18
CA ALA A 44 -11.17 19.93 -44.44
C ALA A 44 -12.57 19.44 -44.85
N ASN A 45 -13.38 20.32 -45.46
CA ASN A 45 -14.59 19.89 -46.14
C ASN A 45 -14.23 19.28 -47.49
N GLN A 46 -15.17 18.48 -48.02
CA GLN A 46 -15.03 18.03 -49.37
C GLN A 46 -14.79 19.20 -50.35
N ASP A 47 -13.86 19.00 -51.28
CA ASP A 47 -13.42 19.98 -52.29
C ASP A 47 -12.55 21.14 -51.76
N ASP A 48 -12.32 21.28 -50.42
CA ASP A 48 -11.32 22.17 -49.86
C ASP A 48 -9.90 21.76 -50.31
N TYR A 49 -9.00 22.71 -50.34
CA TYR A 49 -7.58 22.49 -50.65
C TYR A 49 -6.76 22.56 -49.37
N ILE A 50 -6.00 21.49 -49.08
CA ILE A 50 -5.01 21.43 -47.99
C ILE A 50 -3.65 21.81 -48.57
N LEU A 51 -3.11 22.95 -48.18
CA LEU A 51 -1.84 23.49 -48.60
C LEU A 51 -0.76 23.14 -47.60
N LEU A 52 0.36 22.64 -48.08
CA LEU A 52 1.42 22.07 -47.28
C LEU A 52 2.78 22.71 -47.57
N GLY A 53 3.55 22.97 -46.53
CA GLY A 53 4.91 23.47 -46.65
C GLY A 53 5.79 23.11 -45.43
N SER A 54 7.09 22.92 -45.71
CA SER A 54 8.08 22.79 -44.62
C SER A 54 9.47 23.25 -45.06
N SER A 55 10.31 23.59 -44.05
CA SER A 55 11.72 23.93 -44.28
C SER A 55 12.58 22.73 -44.72
N ALA A 56 12.02 21.53 -44.75
CA ALA A 56 12.72 20.30 -45.05
C ALA A 56 12.33 19.64 -46.38
N VAL A 57 11.20 19.98 -46.97
CA VAL A 57 10.73 19.42 -48.25
C VAL A 57 11.79 19.61 -49.33
N GLY A 58 12.20 18.49 -49.98
CA GLY A 58 13.22 18.49 -50.99
C GLY A 58 14.65 18.61 -50.46
N VAL A 59 14.86 18.64 -49.16
CA VAL A 59 16.19 18.63 -48.54
C VAL A 59 16.51 17.21 -48.07
N GLY A 60 17.52 16.56 -48.67
CA GLY A 60 17.82 15.15 -48.34
C GLY A 60 16.63 14.24 -48.62
N GLN A 61 16.11 13.61 -47.59
CA GLN A 61 14.91 12.75 -47.68
C GLN A 61 13.66 13.44 -47.08
N GLY A 62 13.69 14.77 -46.91
CA GLY A 62 12.58 15.51 -46.33
C GLY A 62 11.39 15.56 -47.29
N ASP A 63 10.22 15.22 -46.74
CA ASP A 63 8.94 15.17 -47.44
C ASP A 63 7.76 15.51 -46.53
N ILE A 64 6.59 15.69 -47.13
CA ILE A 64 5.31 15.76 -46.41
C ILE A 64 4.39 14.74 -47.01
N GLU A 65 3.86 13.89 -46.17
CA GLU A 65 2.86 12.88 -46.54
C GLU A 65 1.52 13.22 -45.88
N LEU A 66 0.45 13.00 -46.65
CA LEU A 66 -0.92 13.22 -46.19
C LEU A 66 -1.71 11.89 -46.30
N TYR A 67 -2.57 11.66 -45.33
CA TYR A 67 -3.39 10.47 -45.22
C TYR A 67 -4.87 10.85 -45.04
N ASP A 68 -5.74 10.12 -45.73
CA ASP A 68 -7.19 10.37 -45.72
C ASP A 68 -7.83 10.05 -44.35
N PRO A 69 -9.01 10.66 -44.05
CA PRO A 69 -9.77 10.39 -42.86
C PRO A 69 -10.04 8.88 -42.65
N GLY A 70 -9.85 8.42 -41.39
CA GLY A 70 -10.14 7.06 -41.02
C GLY A 70 -9.12 5.98 -41.46
N THR A 71 -8.03 6.37 -42.14
CA THR A 71 -7.01 5.42 -42.60
C THR A 71 -5.86 5.20 -41.58
N VAL A 72 -5.62 6.13 -40.70
CA VAL A 72 -4.64 6.05 -39.61
C VAL A 72 -5.28 5.36 -38.42
N THR A 73 -4.58 4.38 -37.86
CA THR A 73 -5.05 3.57 -36.72
C THR A 73 -4.08 3.65 -35.52
N GLY A 74 -4.43 3.03 -34.40
CA GLY A 74 -3.63 3.03 -33.20
C GLY A 74 -3.95 4.21 -32.26
N ALA A 75 -3.37 4.15 -31.06
CA ALA A 75 -3.55 5.20 -30.06
C ALA A 75 -2.79 6.47 -30.44
N VAL A 76 -3.24 7.61 -29.94
CA VAL A 76 -2.55 8.89 -30.08
C VAL A 76 -1.10 8.76 -29.60
N ALA A 77 -0.18 9.40 -30.31
CA ALA A 77 1.27 9.32 -30.15
C ALA A 77 1.90 7.95 -30.48
N ASN A 78 1.08 6.94 -30.74
CA ASN A 78 1.50 5.62 -31.19
C ASN A 78 0.77 5.15 -32.46
N GLU A 79 0.29 6.12 -33.24
CA GLU A 79 -0.47 5.85 -34.47
C GLU A 79 0.32 4.99 -35.46
N VAL A 80 -0.40 4.18 -36.20
CA VAL A 80 0.10 3.35 -37.28
C VAL A 80 -0.40 3.95 -38.61
N LEU A 81 0.55 4.46 -39.40
CA LEU A 81 0.28 5.00 -40.71
C LEU A 81 0.08 3.86 -41.74
N PRO A 82 -0.79 4.01 -42.73
CA PRO A 82 -0.84 3.11 -43.88
C PRO A 82 0.49 3.05 -44.60
N ALA A 83 0.73 1.94 -45.31
CA ALA A 83 1.97 1.75 -46.06
C ALA A 83 2.14 2.75 -47.23
N ASN A 84 1.02 3.27 -47.73
CA ASN A 84 1.00 4.29 -48.80
C ASN A 84 0.24 5.52 -48.30
N ALA A 85 0.80 6.67 -48.41
CA ALA A 85 0.10 7.95 -48.22
C ALA A 85 -0.93 8.17 -49.34
N ALA A 86 -1.96 8.98 -49.07
CA ALA A 86 -2.88 9.45 -50.06
C ALA A 86 -2.22 10.50 -50.97
N PHE A 87 -1.22 11.22 -50.45
CA PHE A 87 -0.45 12.22 -51.16
C PHE A 87 0.97 12.32 -50.55
N SER A 88 1.97 12.51 -51.42
CA SER A 88 3.36 12.86 -51.06
C SER A 88 3.79 14.10 -51.83
N CYS A 89 4.27 15.09 -51.11
CA CYS A 89 4.67 16.38 -51.69
C CYS A 89 5.78 16.22 -52.72
N GLN A 90 6.87 15.52 -52.38
CA GLN A 90 7.99 15.29 -53.28
C GLN A 90 7.67 14.24 -54.36
N GLY A 91 6.80 13.25 -54.03
CA GLY A 91 6.36 12.24 -54.96
C GLY A 91 5.50 12.77 -56.12
N GLU A 92 4.55 13.66 -55.82
CA GLU A 92 3.53 14.09 -56.76
C GLU A 92 3.70 15.55 -57.26
N GLN A 93 4.30 16.40 -56.42
CA GLN A 93 4.50 17.84 -56.75
C GLN A 93 5.92 18.30 -56.43
N PRO A 94 6.94 17.69 -57.03
CA PRO A 94 8.32 18.04 -56.74
C PRO A 94 8.65 19.50 -57.02
N GLY A 95 9.41 20.14 -56.13
CA GLY A 95 9.77 21.56 -56.22
C GLY A 95 8.77 22.50 -55.59
N ARG A 96 7.67 21.99 -55.02
CA ARG A 96 6.73 22.77 -54.20
C ARG A 96 6.91 22.46 -52.71
N GLY A 97 6.27 23.21 -51.83
CA GLY A 97 6.20 23.01 -50.41
C GLY A 97 7.43 23.49 -49.63
N PHE A 98 8.47 24.01 -50.27
CA PHE A 98 9.68 24.46 -49.58
C PHE A 98 9.56 25.88 -49.01
N ILE A 99 9.72 25.98 -47.70
CA ILE A 99 9.79 27.26 -46.94
C ILE A 99 11.27 27.64 -46.81
N ALA A 100 11.72 28.61 -47.59
CA ALA A 100 13.14 28.92 -47.70
C ALA A 100 13.67 29.91 -46.64
N ASN A 101 12.79 30.69 -46.02
CA ASN A 101 13.18 31.69 -45.03
C ASN A 101 11.98 32.15 -44.18
N ARG A 102 12.28 32.89 -43.11
CA ARG A 102 11.28 33.38 -42.17
C ARG A 102 10.24 34.30 -42.82
N ALA A 103 10.62 35.09 -43.82
CA ALA A 103 9.67 35.97 -44.48
C ALA A 103 8.60 35.18 -45.25
N GLN A 104 8.97 34.08 -45.90
CA GLN A 104 8.04 33.18 -46.55
C GLN A 104 7.15 32.44 -45.54
N GLU A 105 7.69 32.01 -44.43
CA GLU A 105 6.93 31.43 -43.34
C GLU A 105 5.87 32.39 -42.80
N LEU A 106 6.26 33.64 -42.53
CA LEU A 106 5.34 34.66 -42.03
C LEU A 106 4.27 35.07 -43.06
N ALA A 107 4.60 35.07 -44.34
CA ALA A 107 3.65 35.38 -45.43
C ALA A 107 2.67 34.21 -45.68
N GLY A 108 3.04 32.96 -45.30
CA GLY A 108 2.24 31.75 -45.56
C GLY A 108 2.27 31.32 -47.03
N PRO A 109 1.41 30.39 -47.45
CA PRO A 109 1.35 29.89 -48.83
C PRO A 109 0.78 30.95 -49.79
N ILE A 110 1.36 31.03 -50.97
CA ILE A 110 0.75 31.79 -52.07
C ILE A 110 -0.52 31.07 -52.60
N SER A 111 -1.31 31.71 -53.46
CA SER A 111 -2.42 31.03 -54.13
C SER A 111 -1.89 29.89 -55.01
N ILE A 112 -2.63 28.80 -55.13
CA ILE A 112 -2.22 27.60 -55.87
C ILE A 112 -2.04 27.92 -57.37
N ASP A 113 -2.88 28.78 -57.91
CA ASP A 113 -2.83 29.22 -59.28
C ASP A 113 -1.79 30.37 -59.55
N GLY A 114 -1.11 30.84 -58.50
CA GLY A 114 -0.10 31.89 -58.60
C GLY A 114 -0.66 33.29 -58.75
N SER A 115 -1.96 33.51 -58.70
CA SER A 115 -2.61 34.77 -58.93
C SER A 115 -2.55 35.76 -57.77
N GLY A 116 -2.28 35.28 -56.54
CA GLY A 116 -2.26 36.11 -55.32
C GLY A 116 -1.00 35.88 -54.45
N ASN A 117 -0.75 36.79 -53.52
CA ASN A 117 0.32 36.80 -52.50
C ASN A 117 1.68 36.23 -52.97
N THR A 118 2.48 37.03 -53.63
CA THR A 118 3.80 36.60 -54.14
C THR A 118 4.92 36.58 -53.10
N ALA A 119 4.67 37.01 -51.87
CA ALA A 119 5.69 37.06 -50.81
C ALA A 119 5.88 35.73 -50.07
N GLY A 120 4.91 34.83 -50.17
CA GLY A 120 4.90 33.54 -49.48
C GLY A 120 5.69 32.42 -50.18
N PHE A 121 5.54 31.22 -49.75
CA PHE A 121 6.10 30.02 -50.38
C PHE A 121 5.08 29.41 -51.32
N GLN A 122 5.55 28.64 -52.34
CA GLN A 122 4.68 27.87 -53.20
C GLN A 122 4.30 26.53 -52.56
N PRO A 123 3.03 26.32 -52.14
CA PRO A 123 2.66 25.12 -51.41
C PRO A 123 2.59 23.90 -52.31
N CYS A 124 2.83 22.71 -51.75
CA CYS A 124 2.16 21.49 -52.23
C CYS A 124 0.70 21.59 -51.84
N PHE A 125 -0.19 20.91 -52.52
CA PHE A 125 -1.61 20.93 -52.19
C PHE A 125 -2.29 19.60 -52.50
N TYR A 126 -3.29 19.30 -51.71
CA TYR A 126 -4.18 18.15 -51.88
C TYR A 126 -5.63 18.61 -51.82
N GLN A 127 -6.44 18.25 -52.80
CA GLN A 127 -7.86 18.56 -52.78
C GLN A 127 -8.58 17.46 -52.00
N ALA A 128 -9.31 17.81 -50.97
CA ALA A 128 -9.97 16.89 -50.06
C ALA A 128 -11.15 16.14 -50.78
N PRO A 129 -11.08 14.84 -50.99
CA PRO A 129 -12.15 14.11 -51.65
C PRO A 129 -13.38 13.92 -50.77
N THR A 130 -13.24 14.03 -49.46
CA THR A 130 -14.31 13.88 -48.48
C THR A 130 -14.14 14.85 -47.30
N THR A 131 -15.25 15.21 -46.68
CA THR A 131 -15.18 15.99 -45.42
C THR A 131 -14.65 15.11 -44.28
N GLY A 132 -13.66 15.62 -43.53
CA GLY A 132 -13.09 14.92 -42.37
C GLY A 132 -11.77 15.44 -41.88
N VAL A 133 -11.17 14.72 -40.94
CA VAL A 133 -9.83 15.03 -40.37
C VAL A 133 -8.78 14.25 -41.13
N TYR A 134 -7.91 14.95 -41.81
CA TYR A 134 -6.74 14.43 -42.54
C TYR A 134 -5.52 14.43 -41.63
N TYR A 135 -4.58 13.51 -41.88
CA TYR A 135 -3.36 13.38 -41.10
C TYR A 135 -2.17 13.79 -41.95
N VAL A 136 -1.27 14.58 -41.36
CA VAL A 136 -0.08 15.11 -42.05
C VAL A 136 1.17 14.70 -41.28
N ALA A 137 1.98 13.83 -41.90
CA ALA A 137 3.31 13.47 -41.44
C ALA A 137 4.38 14.29 -42.16
N MET A 138 5.26 14.92 -41.40
CA MET A 138 6.33 15.71 -41.95
C MET A 138 7.69 15.08 -41.59
N TYR A 139 8.51 14.85 -42.61
CA TYR A 139 9.80 14.22 -42.45
C TYR A 139 10.94 15.21 -42.67
N GLY A 140 11.88 15.25 -41.72
CA GLY A 140 13.09 16.00 -41.84
C GLY A 140 14.07 15.40 -42.87
N PRO A 141 15.23 16.05 -43.13
CA PRO A 141 16.20 15.63 -44.15
C PRO A 141 16.74 14.21 -43.99
N SER A 142 16.64 13.61 -42.82
CA SER A 142 17.07 12.23 -42.56
C SER A 142 15.99 11.16 -42.84
N GLY A 143 14.81 11.57 -43.28
CA GLY A 143 13.68 10.70 -43.63
C GLY A 143 12.92 10.13 -42.44
N SER A 144 11.93 9.25 -42.70
CA SER A 144 10.96 8.72 -41.73
C SER A 144 11.54 7.67 -40.76
N ASN A 145 12.66 7.05 -41.09
CA ASN A 145 13.24 5.93 -40.33
C ASN A 145 14.45 6.33 -39.46
N SER A 146 14.79 7.61 -39.38
CA SER A 146 15.93 8.08 -38.60
C SER A 146 15.54 8.39 -37.16
N ASN A 147 16.49 8.27 -36.24
CA ASN A 147 16.37 8.71 -34.84
C ASN A 147 17.36 9.83 -34.49
N GLN A 148 18.01 10.44 -35.50
CA GLN A 148 19.01 11.49 -35.29
C GLN A 148 18.35 12.79 -34.86
N SER A 149 18.71 13.30 -33.68
CA SER A 149 18.26 14.64 -33.24
C SER A 149 18.76 15.76 -34.18
N PRO A 150 18.00 16.83 -34.37
CA PRO A 150 18.52 18.09 -34.89
C PRO A 150 19.79 18.49 -34.14
N ASN A 151 20.76 19.07 -34.84
CA ASN A 151 22.03 19.47 -34.23
C ASN A 151 22.36 20.95 -34.39
N ALA A 152 21.35 21.76 -34.63
CA ALA A 152 21.49 23.21 -34.70
C ALA A 152 20.25 23.87 -34.08
N GLY A 153 20.44 24.64 -33.03
CA GLY A 153 19.43 25.57 -32.51
C GLY A 153 19.11 26.70 -33.49
N VAL A 154 17.93 27.27 -33.38
CA VAL A 154 17.49 28.42 -34.18
C VAL A 154 16.96 29.49 -33.24
N GLU A 155 17.67 30.59 -33.12
CA GLU A 155 17.27 31.71 -32.27
C GLU A 155 16.17 32.55 -32.93
N HIS A 156 15.16 32.90 -32.14
CA HIS A 156 14.08 33.79 -32.56
C HIS A 156 14.56 35.21 -32.87
N SER A 157 15.51 35.71 -32.10
CA SER A 157 16.06 37.05 -32.23
C SER A 157 16.70 37.32 -33.61
N THR A 158 17.15 36.27 -34.28
CA THR A 158 17.77 36.37 -35.62
C THR A 158 16.75 36.28 -36.76
N ASN A 159 15.46 36.03 -36.48
CA ASN A 159 14.45 35.75 -37.49
C ASN A 159 14.87 34.68 -38.51
N ALA A 160 15.65 33.72 -38.09
CA ALA A 160 16.14 32.63 -38.92
C ALA A 160 15.23 31.39 -38.84
N ILE A 161 15.32 30.56 -39.87
CA ILE A 161 14.85 29.19 -39.87
C ILE A 161 15.99 28.29 -40.35
N ASN A 162 15.98 27.05 -39.91
CA ASN A 162 16.93 26.08 -40.44
C ASN A 162 16.35 25.42 -41.70
N THR A 163 17.06 25.45 -42.81
CA THR A 163 16.67 24.85 -44.08
C THR A 163 17.68 23.82 -44.56
N GLY A 164 18.67 23.50 -43.75
CA GLY A 164 19.77 22.59 -44.11
C GLY A 164 19.55 21.16 -43.62
N THR A 165 20.48 20.27 -44.01
CA THR A 165 20.51 18.85 -43.57
C THR A 165 20.76 18.70 -42.06
N THR A 166 21.17 19.76 -41.37
CA THR A 166 21.37 19.80 -39.93
C THR A 166 20.07 19.64 -39.13
N GLN A 167 18.93 19.89 -39.79
CA GLN A 167 17.60 19.56 -39.19
C GLN A 167 17.44 18.07 -38.89
N ARG A 168 18.09 17.20 -39.65
CA ARG A 168 18.03 15.71 -39.50
C ARG A 168 16.59 15.21 -39.50
N THR A 169 16.04 14.76 -38.33
CA THR A 169 14.65 14.34 -38.19
C THR A 169 13.69 15.46 -37.84
N GLY A 170 14.19 16.66 -37.62
CA GLY A 170 13.39 17.83 -37.25
C GLY A 170 13.04 18.75 -38.41
N ILE A 171 12.08 19.61 -38.19
CA ILE A 171 11.59 20.59 -39.11
C ILE A 171 11.45 21.92 -38.37
N SER A 172 12.17 22.94 -38.84
CA SER A 172 12.26 24.25 -38.20
C SER A 172 11.06 25.14 -38.51
N ALA A 173 10.54 25.05 -39.74
CA ALA A 173 9.38 25.82 -40.18
C ALA A 173 8.44 24.95 -40.98
N TRP A 174 7.15 25.05 -40.73
CA TRP A 174 6.11 24.22 -41.33
C TRP A 174 4.79 24.97 -41.36
N ASP A 175 3.92 24.60 -42.33
CA ASP A 175 2.61 25.20 -42.56
C ASP A 175 1.64 24.15 -43.09
N VAL A 176 0.42 24.17 -42.57
CA VAL A 176 -0.71 23.37 -43.04
C VAL A 176 -1.94 24.28 -43.08
N THR A 177 -2.33 24.70 -44.24
CA THR A 177 -3.39 25.72 -44.47
C THR A 177 -4.52 25.13 -45.28
N VAL A 178 -5.75 25.45 -44.94
CA VAL A 178 -6.94 25.04 -45.72
C VAL A 178 -7.55 26.24 -46.42
N ARG A 179 -7.91 26.08 -47.73
CA ARG A 179 -8.59 27.08 -48.54
C ARG A 179 -9.71 26.46 -49.35
N ASP A 180 -10.72 27.24 -49.66
CA ASP A 180 -11.92 26.79 -50.39
C ASP A 180 -11.74 26.76 -51.93
N SER A 181 -10.71 27.37 -52.48
CA SER A 181 -10.49 27.45 -53.93
C SER A 181 -9.04 27.71 -54.32
N LEU A 182 -8.68 27.38 -55.57
CA LEU A 182 -7.33 27.45 -56.09
C LEU A 182 -6.75 28.88 -56.09
N GLY A 183 -7.57 29.88 -56.38
CA GLY A 183 -7.17 31.28 -56.37
C GLY A 183 -7.31 32.00 -55.06
N SER A 184 -7.82 31.32 -54.03
CA SER A 184 -8.04 31.90 -52.71
C SER A 184 -6.73 32.22 -52.03
N VAL A 185 -6.70 33.38 -51.37
CA VAL A 185 -5.71 33.78 -50.38
C VAL A 185 -6.32 33.94 -48.99
N SER A 186 -7.57 33.57 -48.85
CA SER A 186 -8.30 33.54 -47.56
C SER A 186 -8.20 32.16 -46.93
N ASP A 187 -7.51 32.10 -45.85
CA ASP A 187 -7.29 30.85 -45.09
C ASP A 187 -8.50 30.56 -44.22
N LEU A 188 -8.89 29.27 -44.20
CA LEU A 188 -9.89 28.73 -43.29
C LEU A 188 -9.18 28.32 -42.00
N THR A 189 -9.15 29.22 -41.01
CA THR A 189 -8.38 29.06 -39.75
C THR A 189 -9.06 28.17 -38.73
N GLY A 190 -8.31 27.73 -37.71
CA GLY A 190 -8.80 26.90 -36.60
C GLY A 190 -9.01 25.44 -36.99
N ARG A 191 -8.34 24.96 -38.04
CA ARG A 191 -8.52 23.62 -38.57
C ARG A 191 -7.34 22.68 -38.29
N LEU A 192 -6.17 23.26 -38.04
CA LEU A 192 -4.94 22.54 -37.76
C LEU A 192 -4.76 22.29 -36.26
N HIS A 193 -4.59 21.05 -35.90
CA HIS A 193 -4.36 20.65 -34.53
C HIS A 193 -3.46 19.41 -34.42
N THR A 194 -2.98 19.12 -33.24
CA THR A 194 -2.34 17.85 -32.88
C THR A 194 -2.71 17.48 -31.46
N TYR A 195 -2.55 16.20 -31.08
CA TYR A 195 -2.72 15.72 -29.71
C TYR A 195 -1.39 15.48 -29.00
N HIS A 196 -0.32 15.44 -29.79
CA HIS A 196 1.02 15.17 -29.29
C HIS A 196 2.04 15.91 -30.14
N LEU A 197 2.86 16.70 -29.50
CA LEU A 197 3.89 17.51 -30.15
C LEU A 197 5.26 17.10 -29.64
N ALA A 198 6.01 16.38 -30.46
CA ALA A 198 7.40 16.06 -30.17
C ALA A 198 8.31 17.17 -30.67
N LEU A 199 9.01 17.84 -29.78
CA LEU A 199 9.92 18.95 -30.06
C LEU A 199 11.36 18.56 -29.77
N ASN A 200 12.27 19.20 -30.51
CA ASN A 200 13.69 19.17 -30.22
C ASN A 200 14.32 20.54 -30.56
N MET A 201 15.08 21.07 -29.61
CA MET A 201 15.70 22.40 -29.73
C MET A 201 17.00 22.37 -30.51
N GLY A 202 17.58 21.22 -30.80
CA GLY A 202 18.84 21.05 -31.48
C GLY A 202 20.09 21.33 -30.63
N GLN A 203 19.90 21.85 -29.42
CA GLN A 203 20.94 22.07 -28.41
C GLN A 203 20.30 22.19 -27.03
N ASN A 204 21.11 21.97 -25.97
CA ASN A 204 20.68 22.10 -24.57
C ASN A 204 20.73 23.55 -24.10
N PHE A 205 20.06 23.85 -23.01
CA PHE A 205 20.06 25.12 -22.29
C PHE A 205 19.51 26.28 -23.12
N VAL A 206 18.47 26.01 -23.88
CA VAL A 206 17.77 27.02 -24.68
C VAL A 206 16.31 27.09 -24.32
N ASN A 207 15.78 28.30 -24.23
CA ASN A 207 14.42 28.53 -23.79
C ASN A 207 13.45 28.47 -24.97
N LEU A 208 12.38 27.70 -24.82
CA LEU A 208 11.26 27.69 -25.75
C LEU A 208 10.22 28.74 -25.35
N HIS A 209 9.85 29.62 -26.29
CA HIS A 209 8.70 30.50 -26.16
C HIS A 209 7.71 30.17 -27.27
N ALA A 210 6.58 29.56 -26.85
CA ALA A 210 5.52 29.15 -27.78
C ALA A 210 4.18 29.23 -27.07
N ASP A 211 3.15 29.55 -27.84
CA ASP A 211 1.75 29.49 -27.42
C ASP A 211 1.07 28.28 -28.03
N ILE A 212 0.33 27.53 -27.21
CA ILE A 212 -0.54 26.44 -27.66
C ILE A 212 -1.93 26.64 -27.08
N TYR A 213 -2.94 26.19 -27.80
CA TYR A 213 -4.34 26.44 -27.49
C TYR A 213 -5.09 25.11 -27.36
N PRO A 214 -5.00 24.43 -26.22
CA PRO A 214 -5.74 23.19 -25.99
C PRO A 214 -7.24 23.40 -25.75
N ILE A 215 -8.01 22.39 -26.12
CA ILE A 215 -9.45 22.32 -25.85
C ILE A 215 -9.75 21.00 -25.16
N THR A 216 -10.44 21.05 -24.04
CA THR A 216 -10.90 19.86 -23.31
C THR A 216 -12.18 19.29 -23.92
N THR A 217 -12.48 18.02 -23.68
CA THR A 217 -13.65 17.33 -24.21
C THR A 217 -14.98 17.88 -23.72
N ASP A 218 -14.99 18.60 -22.62
CA ASP A 218 -16.15 19.33 -22.06
C ASP A 218 -16.20 20.81 -22.47
N GLY A 219 -15.31 21.23 -23.41
CA GLY A 219 -15.40 22.49 -24.14
C GLY A 219 -14.65 23.66 -23.53
N TYR A 220 -13.82 23.47 -22.52
CA TYR A 220 -12.96 24.53 -22.00
C TYR A 220 -11.78 24.77 -22.94
N ARG A 221 -11.40 26.05 -23.09
CA ARG A 221 -10.31 26.47 -23.96
C ARG A 221 -9.25 27.20 -23.17
N TYR A 222 -8.03 26.79 -23.37
CA TYR A 222 -6.89 27.37 -22.70
C TYR A 222 -5.91 27.95 -23.72
N ARG A 223 -5.10 28.93 -23.28
CA ARG A 223 -3.82 29.28 -23.86
C ARG A 223 -2.76 28.86 -22.85
N ILE A 224 -1.77 28.15 -23.32
CA ILE A 224 -0.59 27.78 -22.54
C ILE A 224 0.63 28.41 -23.17
N GLU A 225 1.31 29.29 -22.45
CA GLU A 225 2.61 29.84 -22.80
C GLU A 225 3.69 28.94 -22.21
N THR A 226 4.63 28.47 -23.02
CA THR A 226 5.74 27.63 -22.54
C THR A 226 6.73 28.36 -21.63
N ASN A 227 6.74 29.70 -21.72
CA ASN A 227 7.45 30.60 -20.82
C ASN A 227 8.91 30.21 -20.52
N GLY A 228 9.66 29.86 -21.56
CA GLY A 228 11.09 29.57 -21.45
C GLY A 228 11.45 28.16 -20.97
N LEU A 229 10.52 27.20 -21.01
CA LEU A 229 10.86 25.79 -20.87
C LEU A 229 12.02 25.42 -21.78
N ASP A 230 12.91 24.57 -21.29
CA ASP A 230 13.95 23.90 -22.08
C ASP A 230 13.53 22.46 -22.42
N PRO A 231 12.91 22.26 -23.54
CA PRO A 231 12.44 20.93 -23.93
C PRO A 231 13.49 20.24 -24.83
N PHE A 232 14.67 20.05 -24.43
CA PHE A 232 15.75 19.55 -25.31
C PHE A 232 15.30 18.39 -26.21
N GLY A 233 14.45 17.53 -25.75
CA GLY A 233 13.93 16.41 -26.54
C GLY A 233 12.57 15.91 -26.08
N PHE A 234 11.73 16.77 -25.52
CA PHE A 234 10.51 16.35 -24.86
C PHE A 234 9.27 16.24 -25.74
N SER A 235 8.27 15.59 -25.22
CA SER A 235 6.94 15.47 -25.80
C SER A 235 5.95 16.33 -25.01
N MET A 236 5.15 17.12 -25.75
CA MET A 236 4.05 17.91 -25.20
C MET A 236 2.73 17.27 -25.54
N PHE A 237 1.89 17.09 -24.58
CA PHE A 237 0.50 16.66 -24.74
C PHE A 237 -0.32 17.10 -23.54
N GLY A 238 -1.62 16.99 -23.65
CA GLY A 238 -2.55 17.24 -22.57
C GLY A 238 -3.56 16.12 -22.45
N ASN A 239 -3.97 15.84 -21.22
CA ASN A 239 -5.01 14.88 -20.90
C ASN A 239 -5.78 15.32 -19.66
N GLN A 240 -6.77 14.53 -19.28
CA GLN A 240 -7.62 14.78 -18.11
C GLN A 240 -7.06 14.19 -16.82
N LEU A 241 -6.16 13.20 -16.89
CA LEU A 241 -5.78 12.38 -15.74
C LEU A 241 -4.33 12.59 -15.31
N GLY A 242 -3.53 13.32 -16.07
CA GLY A 242 -2.12 13.53 -15.74
C GLY A 242 -1.32 12.22 -15.72
N ASN A 243 -0.67 12.00 -14.61
CA ASN A 243 -0.08 10.71 -14.29
C ASN A 243 -1.11 9.84 -13.58
N LEU A 244 -1.09 8.55 -13.90
CA LEU A 244 -2.00 7.55 -13.32
C LEU A 244 -1.35 6.88 -12.11
N ASP A 245 -2.16 6.56 -11.11
CA ASP A 245 -1.76 5.74 -9.98
C ASP A 245 -1.51 4.28 -10.39
N SER A 246 -1.04 3.46 -9.50
CA SER A 246 -0.67 2.06 -9.70
C SER A 246 -1.81 1.16 -10.20
N ASP A 247 -3.07 1.59 -10.11
CA ASP A 247 -4.23 0.91 -10.71
C ASP A 247 -4.39 1.18 -12.22
N GLY A 248 -3.62 2.11 -12.78
CA GLY A 248 -3.68 2.51 -14.19
C GLY A 248 -4.98 3.20 -14.60
N MET A 249 -5.77 3.69 -13.66
CA MET A 249 -7.08 4.31 -13.92
C MET A 249 -7.28 5.64 -13.22
N ASN A 250 -6.92 5.75 -11.96
CA ASN A 250 -7.14 6.94 -11.17
C ASN A 250 -5.99 7.94 -11.32
N PRO A 251 -6.28 9.26 -11.33
CA PRO A 251 -5.25 10.28 -11.40
C PRO A 251 -4.44 10.35 -10.12
N LEU A 252 -3.14 10.47 -10.27
CA LEU A 252 -2.20 10.51 -9.15
C LEU A 252 -2.07 11.92 -8.53
N TYR A 253 -2.15 12.97 -9.35
CA TYR A 253 -1.90 14.36 -8.95
C TYR A 253 -0.51 14.61 -8.34
N HIS A 254 0.47 13.87 -8.80
CA HIS A 254 1.87 13.99 -8.40
C HIS A 254 2.80 13.84 -9.59
N ASP A 255 4.01 14.31 -9.42
CA ASP A 255 5.11 13.97 -10.32
C ASP A 255 5.42 12.47 -10.23
N VAL A 256 5.86 11.89 -11.34
CA VAL A 256 6.28 10.49 -11.41
C VAL A 256 7.80 10.41 -11.46
N LEU A 257 8.38 9.56 -10.63
CA LEU A 257 9.80 9.22 -10.69
C LEU A 257 10.06 8.05 -11.64
N GLY A 258 11.18 8.14 -12.36
CA GLY A 258 11.71 7.00 -13.10
C GLY A 258 12.51 6.05 -12.21
N SER A 259 12.35 4.76 -12.41
CA SER A 259 13.16 3.77 -11.73
C SER A 259 14.61 3.81 -12.24
N ASN A 260 15.57 3.72 -11.32
CA ASN A 260 17.02 3.79 -11.62
C ASN A 260 17.46 5.06 -12.37
N GLY A 261 16.72 6.15 -12.24
CA GLY A 261 17.03 7.40 -12.93
C GLY A 261 16.64 7.43 -14.41
N ASP A 262 15.73 6.59 -14.83
CA ASP A 262 15.21 6.54 -16.20
C ASP A 262 13.69 6.68 -16.22
N ILE A 263 13.19 7.82 -16.74
CA ILE A 263 11.76 8.11 -16.82
C ILE A 263 11.01 7.21 -17.82
N ASP A 264 11.72 6.57 -18.75
CA ASP A 264 11.09 5.61 -19.65
C ASP A 264 10.61 4.33 -18.91
N ASN A 265 10.99 4.18 -17.65
CA ASN A 265 10.58 3.12 -16.77
C ASN A 265 10.12 3.69 -15.41
N PRO A 266 8.87 4.10 -15.28
CA PRO A 266 8.35 4.68 -14.04
C PRO A 266 8.47 3.73 -12.84
N ALA A 267 8.64 4.30 -11.65
CA ALA A 267 8.67 3.55 -10.40
C ALA A 267 7.24 3.20 -9.92
N ALA A 268 7.12 2.19 -9.07
CA ALA A 268 5.88 1.85 -8.36
C ALA A 268 4.64 1.62 -9.25
N GLY A 269 4.84 1.23 -10.51
CA GLY A 269 3.75 0.90 -11.44
C GLY A 269 2.95 2.09 -11.98
N VAL A 270 3.32 3.33 -11.63
CA VAL A 270 2.65 4.54 -12.11
C VAL A 270 3.08 4.87 -13.54
N GLU A 271 2.19 5.49 -14.35
CA GLU A 271 2.46 5.84 -15.74
C GLU A 271 1.74 7.14 -16.13
N SER A 272 2.16 7.78 -17.22
CA SER A 272 1.43 8.93 -17.76
C SER A 272 0.22 8.47 -18.56
N ALA A 273 -0.94 9.10 -18.32
CA ALA A 273 -2.12 8.88 -19.14
C ALA A 273 -1.90 9.28 -20.59
N SER A 274 -2.57 8.60 -21.52
CA SER A 274 -2.43 8.88 -22.95
C SER A 274 -2.85 10.31 -23.31
N PRO A 275 -2.23 10.90 -24.35
CA PRO A 275 -2.67 12.17 -24.90
C PRO A 275 -4.15 12.13 -25.29
N GLN A 276 -4.94 13.11 -24.81
CA GLN A 276 -6.40 13.11 -24.96
C GLN A 276 -6.92 14.39 -25.64
N TYR A 277 -6.27 15.52 -25.35
CA TYR A 277 -6.76 16.81 -25.78
C TYR A 277 -6.04 17.33 -27.03
N PRO A 278 -6.79 17.78 -28.06
CA PRO A 278 -6.19 18.47 -29.18
C PRO A 278 -5.74 19.85 -28.73
N PHE A 279 -4.60 20.27 -29.21
CA PHE A 279 -4.18 21.67 -29.15
C PHE A 279 -3.90 22.23 -30.53
N PHE A 280 -4.26 23.48 -30.67
CA PHE A 280 -4.18 24.28 -31.87
C PHE A 280 -3.02 25.24 -31.73
N PHE A 281 -2.64 25.82 -32.82
CA PHE A 281 -1.52 26.75 -32.92
C PHE A 281 -1.98 28.21 -32.96
N ASN A 282 -3.29 28.44 -32.98
CA ASN A 282 -3.96 29.72 -32.87
C ASN A 282 -5.09 29.70 -31.88
N GLU A 283 -5.43 30.85 -31.31
CA GLU A 283 -6.65 30.98 -30.54
C GLU A 283 -7.88 30.67 -31.41
N ILE A 284 -8.74 29.82 -30.94
CA ILE A 284 -9.94 29.38 -31.61
C ILE A 284 -11.13 30.13 -31.03
N ASP A 285 -11.75 30.98 -31.84
CA ASP A 285 -13.08 31.51 -31.58
C ASP A 285 -14.11 30.38 -31.77
N GLY A 286 -14.76 29.97 -30.68
CA GLY A 286 -15.72 28.86 -30.72
C GLY A 286 -16.91 29.05 -31.65
N ALA A 287 -17.26 30.30 -31.98
CA ALA A 287 -18.29 30.60 -32.98
C ALA A 287 -17.80 30.43 -34.41
N ALA A 288 -16.46 30.51 -34.61
CA ALA A 288 -15.84 30.45 -35.93
C ALA A 288 -15.39 29.03 -36.34
N VAL A 289 -15.52 28.05 -35.45
CA VAL A 289 -15.04 26.67 -35.70
C VAL A 289 -16.19 25.66 -35.59
N PRO A 290 -17.10 25.63 -36.57
CA PRO A 290 -18.28 24.76 -36.52
C PRO A 290 -17.91 23.29 -36.47
N PHE A 291 -16.73 22.85 -36.92
CA PHE A 291 -16.36 21.44 -36.90
C PHE A 291 -16.05 20.91 -35.46
N LEU A 292 -15.79 21.77 -34.48
CA LEU A 292 -15.60 21.33 -33.08
C LEU A 292 -16.82 20.54 -32.56
N SER A 293 -18.02 21.00 -32.92
CA SER A 293 -19.29 20.40 -32.50
C SER A 293 -20.11 19.83 -33.66
N GLN A 294 -19.50 19.64 -34.84
CA GLN A 294 -20.21 19.17 -36.00
C GLN A 294 -20.47 17.66 -35.91
N TYR A 295 -21.75 17.30 -36.05
CA TYR A 295 -22.21 15.90 -36.11
C TYR A 295 -22.80 15.61 -37.49
N ASP A 296 -22.59 14.40 -37.96
CA ASP A 296 -23.29 13.90 -39.14
C ASP A 296 -24.80 13.81 -38.84
N PRO A 297 -25.64 14.55 -39.59
CA PRO A 297 -27.07 14.58 -39.30
C PRO A 297 -27.77 13.23 -39.56
N LEU A 298 -27.14 12.30 -40.29
CA LEU A 298 -27.70 10.98 -40.58
C LEU A 298 -27.32 9.92 -39.54
N THR A 299 -26.11 9.97 -39.05
CA THR A 299 -25.56 8.96 -38.13
C THR A 299 -25.51 9.41 -36.69
N GLY A 300 -25.56 10.73 -36.45
CA GLY A 300 -25.37 11.32 -35.12
C GLY A 300 -23.94 11.21 -34.58
N PHE A 301 -22.99 10.72 -35.36
CA PHE A 301 -21.58 10.68 -34.98
C PHE A 301 -20.86 11.98 -35.26
N PRO A 302 -19.82 12.36 -34.46
CA PRO A 302 -19.02 13.54 -34.71
C PRO A 302 -18.32 13.43 -36.08
N VAL A 303 -18.51 14.40 -36.94
CA VAL A 303 -17.74 14.57 -38.21
C VAL A 303 -16.47 15.37 -37.93
N GLY A 304 -16.47 16.19 -36.87
CA GLY A 304 -15.33 16.92 -36.34
C GLY A 304 -14.85 16.32 -35.01
N LEU A 305 -14.52 17.16 -34.05
CA LEU A 305 -14.01 16.74 -32.75
C LEU A 305 -15.11 16.31 -31.76
N GLY A 306 -16.35 16.73 -31.99
CA GLY A 306 -17.48 16.40 -31.12
C GLY A 306 -17.48 17.15 -29.77
N PHE A 307 -16.77 18.25 -29.66
CA PHE A 307 -16.66 19.03 -28.44
C PHE A 307 -17.77 20.08 -28.32
N PRO A 308 -18.26 20.38 -27.10
CA PRO A 308 -19.25 21.42 -26.90
C PRO A 308 -18.70 22.80 -27.29
N ALA A 309 -19.55 23.62 -27.94
CA ALA A 309 -19.21 24.98 -28.29
C ALA A 309 -19.05 25.91 -27.08
N MET A 310 -19.73 25.58 -25.99
CA MET A 310 -19.64 26.24 -24.68
C MET A 310 -19.18 25.23 -23.64
N PRO A 311 -18.40 25.67 -22.66
CA PRO A 311 -17.95 24.76 -21.59
C PRO A 311 -19.13 24.27 -20.77
N ILE A 312 -19.08 22.99 -20.39
CA ILE A 312 -20.02 22.39 -19.46
C ILE A 312 -19.58 22.75 -18.05
N LEU A 313 -20.39 23.56 -17.36
CA LEU A 313 -20.09 23.90 -15.96
C LEU A 313 -20.30 22.67 -15.07
N PRO A 314 -19.34 22.31 -14.25
CA PRO A 314 -19.43 21.10 -13.40
C PRO A 314 -20.44 21.31 -12.27
N GLU A 315 -21.27 20.30 -12.02
CA GLU A 315 -22.29 20.30 -10.98
C GLU A 315 -22.32 18.95 -10.26
N VAL A 316 -22.21 18.99 -8.92
CA VAL A 316 -22.39 17.83 -8.03
C VAL A 316 -23.79 17.89 -7.43
N THR A 317 -24.54 16.80 -7.55
CA THR A 317 -25.86 16.69 -6.96
C THR A 317 -25.99 15.47 -6.08
N THR A 318 -26.90 15.54 -5.09
CA THR A 318 -27.25 14.43 -4.18
C THR A 318 -26.08 13.77 -3.47
N PRO A 319 -25.13 14.54 -2.89
CA PRO A 319 -24.04 13.93 -2.13
C PRO A 319 -24.57 13.32 -0.85
N THR A 320 -24.20 12.05 -0.60
CA THR A 320 -24.48 11.33 0.64
C THR A 320 -23.29 10.48 1.02
N PHE A 321 -23.15 10.23 2.31
CA PHE A 321 -22.20 9.25 2.82
C PHE A 321 -22.98 8.13 3.52
N ALA A 322 -22.63 6.90 3.22
CA ALA A 322 -23.13 5.71 3.90
C ALA A 322 -21.98 5.09 4.68
N GLY A 323 -22.02 5.17 6.00
CA GLY A 323 -21.06 4.52 6.88
C GLY A 323 -21.28 3.00 6.95
N ASN A 324 -20.41 2.31 7.67
CA ASN A 324 -20.57 0.89 7.95
C ASN A 324 -21.68 0.59 8.99
N LEU A 325 -22.18 1.64 9.64
CA LEU A 325 -23.38 1.60 10.46
C LEU A 325 -24.56 2.26 9.73
N ALA A 326 -25.63 2.55 10.43
CA ALA A 326 -26.81 3.17 9.83
C ALA A 326 -26.57 4.64 9.46
N GLY A 327 -26.96 5.04 8.25
CA GLY A 327 -26.85 6.43 7.78
C GLY A 327 -25.39 6.85 7.55
N SER A 328 -25.05 8.05 8.00
CA SER A 328 -23.68 8.62 7.89
C SER A 328 -22.77 8.26 9.06
N THR A 329 -23.09 7.20 9.80
CA THR A 329 -22.31 6.77 10.97
C THR A 329 -21.37 5.65 10.63
N SER A 330 -20.13 5.77 11.10
CA SER A 330 -19.09 4.78 10.95
C SER A 330 -18.39 4.52 12.28
N THR A 331 -17.65 3.42 12.34
CA THR A 331 -16.73 3.11 13.43
C THR A 331 -15.32 3.54 13.08
N VAL A 332 -14.45 3.65 14.09
CA VAL A 332 -13.03 3.98 13.89
C VAL A 332 -12.39 2.96 12.92
N GLY A 333 -11.69 3.44 11.90
CA GLY A 333 -10.96 2.63 10.94
C GLY A 333 -11.81 1.87 9.91
N ALA A 334 -13.13 2.03 9.90
CA ALA A 334 -14.01 1.29 8.97
C ALA A 334 -14.50 2.11 7.77
N GLY A 335 -14.49 3.45 7.87
CA GLY A 335 -14.87 4.32 6.77
C GLY A 335 -16.29 4.14 6.24
N GLY A 336 -16.46 4.11 4.93
CA GLY A 336 -17.78 4.00 4.29
C GLY A 336 -17.75 4.37 2.81
N THR A 337 -18.91 4.72 2.27
CA THR A 337 -19.10 4.95 0.84
C THR A 337 -19.76 6.30 0.58
N PHE A 338 -19.14 7.12 -0.25
CA PHE A 338 -19.72 8.33 -0.81
C PHE A 338 -20.52 8.02 -2.06
N LEU A 339 -21.71 8.58 -2.15
CA LEU A 339 -22.54 8.53 -3.36
C LEU A 339 -22.84 9.97 -3.79
N PHE A 340 -22.69 10.26 -5.06
CA PHE A 340 -22.99 11.56 -5.64
C PHE A 340 -23.27 11.43 -7.13
N SER A 341 -23.79 12.47 -7.78
CA SER A 341 -24.01 12.49 -9.22
C SER A 341 -23.30 13.67 -9.86
N SER A 342 -22.78 13.45 -11.07
CA SER A 342 -22.08 14.44 -11.89
C SER A 342 -22.83 14.68 -13.19
N ASN A 343 -22.83 15.92 -13.68
CA ASN A 343 -23.35 16.30 -14.99
C ASN A 343 -22.30 16.22 -16.10
N LEU A 344 -21.01 16.06 -15.77
CA LEU A 344 -19.94 15.99 -16.77
C LEU A 344 -20.00 14.68 -17.56
N PRO A 345 -19.74 14.68 -18.86
CA PRO A 345 -19.69 13.46 -19.68
C PRO A 345 -18.57 12.53 -19.29
N SER A 346 -17.49 13.06 -18.79
CA SER A 346 -16.37 12.42 -18.07
C SER A 346 -15.68 13.47 -17.22
N GLY A 347 -14.95 13.07 -16.18
CA GLY A 347 -14.26 14.02 -15.31
C GLY A 347 -13.58 13.33 -14.15
N THR A 348 -12.94 14.10 -13.33
CA THR A 348 -12.40 13.63 -12.07
C THR A 348 -13.17 14.27 -10.91
N TYR A 349 -13.06 13.62 -9.76
CA TYR A 349 -13.59 14.16 -8.52
C TYR A 349 -12.51 14.16 -7.45
N GLU A 350 -12.71 15.04 -6.48
CA GLU A 350 -11.94 15.08 -5.24
C GLU A 350 -12.93 15.13 -4.07
N ILE A 351 -12.74 14.24 -3.12
CA ILE A 351 -13.45 14.26 -1.85
C ILE A 351 -12.42 14.53 -0.77
N VAL A 352 -12.65 15.56 0.02
CA VAL A 352 -11.81 15.86 1.19
C VAL A 352 -12.66 15.72 2.43
N VAL A 353 -12.28 14.82 3.33
CA VAL A 353 -12.84 14.72 4.68
C VAL A 353 -11.94 15.52 5.60
N SER A 354 -12.49 16.54 6.24
CA SER A 354 -11.74 17.45 7.12
C SER A 354 -11.78 16.96 8.56
N GLN A 355 -10.62 16.71 9.15
CA GLN A 355 -10.53 16.23 10.53
C GLN A 355 -10.76 17.35 11.54
N ASP A 356 -10.30 18.57 11.27
CA ASP A 356 -10.53 19.72 12.15
C ASP A 356 -11.85 20.45 11.90
N GLY A 357 -12.56 20.08 10.84
CA GLY A 357 -13.83 20.70 10.42
C GLY A 357 -13.71 22.10 9.87
N ILE A 358 -12.51 22.59 9.60
CA ILE A 358 -12.23 23.97 9.18
C ILE A 358 -11.60 24.00 7.81
N ASP A 359 -10.51 23.25 7.62
CA ASP A 359 -9.82 23.21 6.35
C ASP A 359 -10.23 21.98 5.52
N PHE A 360 -10.19 22.13 4.21
CA PHE A 360 -10.37 21.06 3.23
C PHE A 360 -9.13 20.97 2.34
N ASP A 361 -7.95 21.15 2.94
CA ASP A 361 -6.69 21.00 2.24
C ASP A 361 -6.42 19.52 1.93
N PRO A 362 -6.41 19.10 0.66
CA PRO A 362 -6.10 17.73 0.29
C PRO A 362 -4.65 17.35 0.62
N GLY A 363 -3.79 18.34 0.82
CA GLY A 363 -2.40 18.15 1.21
C GLY A 363 -2.16 18.05 2.71
N ASN A 364 -3.18 18.27 3.54
CA ASN A 364 -3.05 18.13 4.99
C ASN A 364 -2.98 16.63 5.36
N PRO A 365 -1.92 16.16 6.07
CA PRO A 365 -1.78 14.76 6.42
C PRO A 365 -2.88 14.23 7.35
N GLU A 366 -3.52 15.10 8.15
CA GLU A 366 -4.61 14.72 9.05
C GLU A 366 -5.97 14.63 8.35
N ASN A 367 -6.14 15.23 7.17
CA ASN A 367 -7.33 15.08 6.35
C ASN A 367 -7.28 13.79 5.53
N LYS A 368 -8.40 13.41 4.92
CA LYS A 368 -8.42 12.38 3.87
C LYS A 368 -8.76 12.99 2.54
N VAL A 369 -7.94 12.73 1.54
CA VAL A 369 -8.26 13.01 0.14
C VAL A 369 -8.57 11.71 -0.61
N ILE A 370 -9.62 11.75 -1.43
CA ILE A 370 -9.99 10.65 -2.32
C ILE A 370 -10.17 11.25 -3.70
N ASN A 371 -9.30 10.91 -4.62
CA ASN A 371 -9.41 11.27 -6.02
C ASN A 371 -9.92 10.07 -6.82
N GLY A 372 -10.66 10.35 -7.90
CA GLY A 372 -11.10 9.30 -8.78
C GLY A 372 -11.62 9.82 -10.11
N TYR A 373 -11.83 8.89 -11.04
CA TYR A 373 -12.27 9.17 -12.40
C TYR A 373 -13.71 8.74 -12.63
N MET A 374 -14.46 9.60 -13.30
CA MET A 374 -15.85 9.40 -13.72
C MET A 374 -15.89 9.23 -15.24
N ALA A 375 -16.16 8.04 -15.73
CA ALA A 375 -16.20 7.76 -17.16
C ALA A 375 -17.47 8.27 -17.86
N THR A 376 -18.53 8.58 -17.10
CA THR A 376 -19.84 9.01 -17.63
C THR A 376 -20.48 10.01 -16.68
N SER A 377 -21.48 10.75 -17.15
CA SER A 377 -22.38 11.50 -16.28
C SER A 377 -23.30 10.58 -15.46
N GLY A 378 -23.88 11.08 -14.38
CA GLY A 378 -24.82 10.35 -13.53
C GLY A 378 -24.23 9.97 -12.14
N PRO A 379 -24.74 8.89 -11.51
CA PRO A 379 -24.33 8.48 -10.18
C PRO A 379 -22.94 7.85 -10.14
N HIS A 380 -22.18 8.18 -9.09
CA HIS A 380 -20.85 7.68 -8.82
C HIS A 380 -20.72 7.25 -7.37
N ILE A 381 -19.77 6.37 -7.13
CA ILE A 381 -19.46 5.79 -5.82
C ILE A 381 -17.96 5.95 -5.58
N ALA A 382 -17.60 6.39 -4.38
CA ALA A 382 -16.22 6.42 -3.91
C ALA A 382 -16.14 5.80 -2.51
N SER A 383 -15.16 4.96 -2.26
CA SER A 383 -14.97 4.30 -0.97
C SER A 383 -13.93 5.06 -0.12
N TRP A 384 -14.14 5.05 1.17
CA TRP A 384 -13.21 5.54 2.17
C TRP A 384 -12.92 4.43 3.18
N ASP A 385 -11.68 4.25 3.52
CA ASP A 385 -11.16 3.25 4.45
C ASP A 385 -11.26 3.64 5.94
N GLY A 386 -11.65 4.88 6.26
CA GLY A 386 -11.69 5.40 7.62
C GLY A 386 -10.38 6.00 8.12
N TYR A 387 -9.34 6.05 7.27
CA TYR A 387 -8.02 6.55 7.62
C TYR A 387 -7.74 7.90 6.95
N ALA A 388 -6.88 8.69 7.57
CA ALA A 388 -6.37 9.96 7.05
C ALA A 388 -5.25 9.74 6.01
N ASN A 389 -4.75 10.82 5.40
CA ASN A 389 -3.63 10.77 4.46
C ASN A 389 -2.34 10.20 5.10
N ASN A 390 -2.12 10.46 6.41
CA ASN A 390 -1.01 9.91 7.20
C ASN A 390 -1.25 8.49 7.70
N ARG A 391 -2.31 7.81 7.23
CA ARG A 391 -2.69 6.44 7.61
C ARG A 391 -3.07 6.25 9.08
N GLN A 392 -3.32 7.32 9.80
CA GLN A 392 -3.93 7.21 11.13
C GLN A 392 -5.46 7.10 10.98
N PRO A 393 -6.13 6.27 11.79
CA PRO A 393 -7.59 6.21 11.77
C PRO A 393 -8.19 7.56 12.16
N PHE A 394 -9.31 7.93 11.56
CA PHE A 394 -10.04 9.13 11.98
C PHE A 394 -10.53 8.95 13.42
N PRO A 395 -10.30 9.96 14.26
CA PRO A 395 -10.70 9.88 15.66
C PRO A 395 -12.23 9.89 15.81
N VAL A 396 -12.70 9.59 17.01
CA VAL A 396 -14.13 9.73 17.35
C VAL A 396 -14.56 11.19 17.20
N GLY A 397 -15.65 11.42 16.45
CA GLY A 397 -16.14 12.78 16.21
C GLY A 397 -17.14 12.87 15.07
N ALA A 398 -17.39 14.10 14.65
CA ALA A 398 -18.25 14.40 13.51
C ALA A 398 -17.47 15.28 12.52
N PHE A 399 -17.32 14.80 11.31
CA PHE A 399 -16.40 15.35 10.31
C PHE A 399 -17.15 15.79 9.06
N PRO A 400 -16.98 17.05 8.62
CA PRO A 400 -17.50 17.50 7.34
C PRO A 400 -16.63 16.98 6.19
N TYR A 401 -17.25 16.84 5.04
CA TYR A 401 -16.55 16.53 3.81
C TYR A 401 -16.99 17.46 2.68
N ALA A 402 -16.13 17.63 1.70
CA ALA A 402 -16.43 18.39 0.50
C ALA A 402 -16.21 17.51 -0.73
N ILE A 403 -17.14 17.54 -1.68
CA ILE A 403 -17.00 16.88 -2.98
C ILE A 403 -16.87 17.96 -4.04
N THR A 404 -15.78 17.92 -4.77
CA THR A 404 -15.51 18.79 -5.93
C THR A 404 -15.35 17.93 -7.16
N ILE A 405 -16.07 18.23 -8.24
CA ILE A 405 -15.77 17.68 -9.56
C ILE A 405 -15.07 18.74 -10.40
N ARG A 406 -14.17 18.28 -11.28
CA ARG A 406 -13.29 19.15 -12.04
C ARG A 406 -13.74 19.22 -13.51
N GLY A 407 -14.32 20.35 -13.90
CA GLY A 407 -14.59 20.67 -15.30
C GLY A 407 -13.36 21.29 -15.96
N GLY A 408 -13.21 21.08 -17.27
CA GLY A 408 -12.08 21.64 -18.03
C GLY A 408 -10.72 21.22 -17.50
N GLU A 409 -10.65 20.08 -16.82
CA GLU A 409 -9.39 19.64 -16.25
C GLU A 409 -8.38 19.35 -17.35
N TYR A 410 -7.24 20.00 -17.21
CA TYR A 410 -6.14 19.90 -18.16
C TYR A 410 -4.84 19.68 -17.42
N HIS A 411 -4.29 18.51 -17.59
CA HIS A 411 -2.94 18.16 -17.16
C HIS A 411 -1.96 18.35 -18.29
N PHE A 412 -0.77 18.82 -17.94
CA PHE A 412 0.33 19.02 -18.86
C PHE A 412 1.54 18.19 -18.39
N PRO A 413 1.51 16.84 -18.58
CA PRO A 413 2.63 16.00 -18.24
C PRO A 413 3.86 16.35 -19.05
N MET A 414 4.99 16.52 -18.40
CA MET A 414 6.24 16.92 -19.04
C MET A 414 7.37 16.01 -18.62
N SER A 415 7.95 15.30 -19.56
CA SER A 415 9.15 14.50 -19.34
C SER A 415 10.34 15.06 -20.13
N ASP A 416 11.53 14.95 -19.59
CA ASP A 416 12.75 15.45 -20.21
C ASP A 416 12.85 17.00 -20.25
N VAL A 417 12.28 17.66 -19.25
CA VAL A 417 12.41 19.11 -19.06
C VAL A 417 13.65 19.38 -18.22
N GLU A 418 14.73 19.84 -18.87
CA GLU A 418 16.04 19.95 -18.21
C GLU A 418 16.28 21.26 -17.48
N ASN A 419 15.70 22.37 -17.99
CA ASN A 419 15.83 23.68 -17.41
C ASN A 419 14.53 24.47 -17.52
N ASN A 420 14.27 25.27 -16.51
CA ASN A 420 13.16 26.20 -16.54
C ASN A 420 13.44 27.45 -15.69
N PRO A 421 14.29 28.37 -16.19
CA PRO A 421 14.68 29.55 -15.42
C PRO A 421 13.56 30.57 -15.23
N MET A 422 12.46 30.46 -15.97
CA MET A 422 11.35 31.41 -16.00
C MET A 422 10.14 31.00 -15.17
N GLY A 423 10.17 29.82 -14.55
CA GLY A 423 9.13 29.37 -13.60
C GLY A 423 8.03 28.48 -14.16
N GLY A 424 8.09 28.07 -15.40
CA GLY A 424 7.17 27.08 -15.97
C GLY A 424 6.07 27.62 -16.85
N PRO A 425 5.28 26.72 -17.45
CA PRO A 425 4.17 27.09 -18.29
C PRO A 425 3.15 27.96 -17.57
N ARG A 426 2.56 28.90 -18.33
CA ARG A 426 1.48 29.77 -17.85
C ARG A 426 0.17 29.34 -18.44
N TYR A 427 -0.87 29.25 -17.63
CA TYR A 427 -2.21 28.92 -18.05
C TYR A 427 -3.07 30.18 -18.17
N TYR A 428 -3.93 30.18 -19.19
CA TYR A 428 -4.98 31.16 -19.34
C TYR A 428 -6.25 30.48 -19.78
N LEU A 429 -7.27 30.46 -18.92
CA LEU A 429 -8.60 30.00 -19.29
C LEU A 429 -9.30 31.09 -20.11
N LEU A 430 -9.73 30.80 -21.35
CA LEU A 430 -10.17 31.79 -22.33
C LEU A 430 -11.69 31.96 -22.39
N ASN A 431 -12.48 30.94 -22.13
CA ASN A 431 -13.91 30.91 -22.39
C ASN A 431 -14.81 30.68 -21.18
N ALA A 432 -14.28 30.74 -19.98
CA ALA A 432 -15.04 30.71 -18.73
C ALA A 432 -14.35 31.60 -17.70
N THR A 433 -15.08 31.99 -16.65
CA THR A 433 -14.51 32.71 -15.50
C THR A 433 -14.36 31.77 -14.34
N ASN A 434 -13.14 31.33 -14.05
CA ASN A 434 -12.85 30.45 -12.96
C ASN A 434 -12.98 31.19 -11.60
N PRO A 435 -13.70 30.63 -10.61
CA PRO A 435 -13.82 31.25 -9.28
C PRO A 435 -12.48 31.37 -8.55
N ARG A 436 -11.48 30.57 -8.91
CA ARG A 436 -10.10 30.67 -8.38
C ARG A 436 -9.19 31.62 -9.15
N GLY A 437 -9.60 32.04 -10.34
CA GLY A 437 -8.82 32.85 -11.27
C GLY A 437 -8.46 32.09 -12.56
N ASN A 438 -8.42 32.80 -13.67
CA ASN A 438 -8.24 32.18 -15.01
C ASN A 438 -6.79 31.76 -15.31
N THR A 439 -5.85 32.07 -14.42
CA THR A 439 -4.40 31.80 -14.59
C THR A 439 -3.85 30.81 -13.55
N VAL A 440 -4.73 30.18 -12.79
CA VAL A 440 -4.33 29.28 -11.70
C VAL A 440 -3.84 27.95 -12.25
N GLY A 441 -2.68 27.51 -11.75
CA GLY A 441 -2.12 26.18 -11.95
C GLY A 441 -1.88 25.47 -10.61
N PHE A 442 -1.84 24.16 -10.67
CA PHE A 442 -1.61 23.26 -9.54
C PHE A 442 -0.43 22.35 -9.83
N TYR A 443 0.26 21.95 -8.79
CA TYR A 443 1.36 20.99 -8.85
C TYR A 443 1.53 20.34 -7.47
N ASP A 444 2.05 19.12 -7.44
CA ASP A 444 2.49 18.46 -6.21
C ASP A 444 3.79 17.69 -6.47
N HIS A 445 4.84 18.15 -5.81
CA HIS A 445 6.18 17.60 -5.93
C HIS A 445 6.63 16.80 -4.69
N ARG A 446 5.72 16.51 -3.77
CA ARG A 446 6.01 15.73 -2.56
C ARG A 446 6.09 14.25 -2.87
N GLY A 447 6.74 13.50 -1.98
CA GLY A 447 6.65 12.05 -1.96
C GLY A 447 5.22 11.59 -1.64
N TYR A 448 4.89 10.35 -1.99
CA TYR A 448 3.54 9.82 -1.83
C TYR A 448 3.53 8.30 -1.76
N TYR A 449 2.42 7.75 -1.27
CA TYR A 449 2.11 6.33 -1.41
C TYR A 449 1.17 6.12 -2.60
N THR A 450 1.42 5.06 -3.36
CA THR A 450 0.49 4.61 -4.41
C THR A 450 -0.70 3.87 -3.79
N LEU A 451 -1.73 3.62 -4.58
CA LEU A 451 -2.86 2.76 -4.15
C LEU A 451 -2.44 1.32 -3.80
N ASN A 452 -1.31 0.85 -4.31
CA ASN A 452 -0.73 -0.44 -3.95
C ASN A 452 0.23 -0.36 -2.75
N ASP A 453 0.21 0.75 -2.01
CA ASP A 453 1.07 0.99 -0.86
C ASP A 453 2.58 1.08 -1.14
N ASP A 454 2.95 1.21 -2.40
CA ASP A 454 4.35 1.45 -2.76
C ASP A 454 4.72 2.91 -2.45
N LEU A 455 5.73 3.09 -1.61
CA LEU A 455 6.29 4.41 -1.31
C LEU A 455 7.13 4.90 -2.49
N VAL A 456 6.74 6.03 -3.07
CA VAL A 456 7.61 6.80 -3.97
C VAL A 456 8.43 7.76 -3.11
N PRO A 457 9.72 7.47 -2.92
CA PRO A 457 10.48 8.10 -1.85
C PRO A 457 10.64 9.60 -2.07
N ASP A 458 10.49 10.30 -0.99
CA ASP A 458 10.91 11.65 -0.81
C ASP A 458 12.44 11.78 -0.87
N ARG A 459 12.90 12.97 -0.64
CA ARG A 459 14.31 13.34 -0.66
C ARG A 459 15.04 13.04 0.65
N ASN A 460 14.33 12.89 1.76
CA ASN A 460 14.88 12.77 3.10
C ASN A 460 14.41 11.49 3.79
N PRO A 461 14.79 10.31 3.28
CA PRO A 461 14.29 9.04 3.78
C PRO A 461 14.79 8.78 5.20
N GLY A 462 14.16 9.32 6.20
CA GLY A 462 14.61 9.14 7.56
C GLY A 462 13.69 9.67 8.64
N ASP A 463 12.74 10.52 8.30
CA ASP A 463 11.74 11.01 9.25
C ASP A 463 10.46 10.20 9.26
N GLY A 464 10.22 9.39 8.20
CA GLY A 464 9.08 8.50 8.12
C GLY A 464 7.82 9.12 7.52
N ASP A 465 7.88 10.40 7.10
CA ASP A 465 6.77 11.07 6.43
C ASP A 465 7.15 11.48 5.00
N PRO A 466 6.73 10.73 3.96
CA PRO A 466 7.01 11.10 2.58
C PRO A 466 6.21 12.30 2.09
N THR A 467 5.24 12.79 2.85
CA THR A 467 4.28 13.78 2.37
C THR A 467 4.71 15.22 2.59
N ASP A 468 5.72 15.49 3.40
CA ASP A 468 6.22 16.84 3.67
C ASP A 468 7.52 17.18 2.92
N ASP A 469 8.22 16.20 2.37
CA ASP A 469 9.47 16.37 1.62
C ASP A 469 9.27 16.33 0.09
N ALA A 470 10.09 17.09 -0.62
CA ALA A 470 10.03 17.16 -2.08
C ALA A 470 10.67 15.93 -2.72
N LEU A 471 10.02 15.41 -3.75
CA LEU A 471 10.59 14.38 -4.63
C LEU A 471 11.96 14.81 -5.18
N CYS A 472 12.74 13.80 -5.48
CA CYS A 472 14.06 13.93 -6.12
C CYS A 472 14.07 14.93 -7.28
N GLY A 473 15.03 15.83 -7.31
CA GLY A 473 15.26 16.77 -8.41
C GLY A 473 14.62 18.14 -8.23
N LEU A 474 13.91 18.41 -7.15
CA LEU A 474 13.51 19.76 -6.79
C LEU A 474 14.63 20.51 -6.08
N LEU A 475 14.68 21.81 -6.30
CA LEU A 475 15.60 22.69 -5.59
C LEU A 475 15.02 23.01 -4.21
N PRO A 476 15.76 22.76 -3.12
CA PRO A 476 15.38 23.28 -1.83
C PRO A 476 15.92 24.71 -1.64
N PRO A 477 15.53 25.39 -0.61
CA PRO A 477 14.51 25.23 0.42
C PRO A 477 13.40 26.28 0.33
N SER A 478 13.19 26.93 -0.79
CA SER A 478 12.26 28.06 -0.90
C SER A 478 11.02 27.77 -1.74
N MET A 479 10.88 26.57 -2.25
CA MET A 479 9.73 26.19 -3.04
C MET A 479 8.66 25.55 -2.14
N VAL A 480 7.45 26.06 -2.22
CA VAL A 480 6.27 25.35 -1.72
C VAL A 480 6.14 24.10 -2.58
N ALA A 481 6.21 22.93 -1.95
CA ALA A 481 6.16 21.66 -2.67
C ALA A 481 4.79 21.40 -3.32
N ALA A 482 3.74 21.97 -2.78
CA ALA A 482 2.39 21.92 -3.30
C ALA A 482 1.57 23.13 -2.84
N ASN A 483 0.55 23.49 -3.61
CA ASN A 483 -0.52 24.39 -3.20
C ASN A 483 -1.83 23.89 -3.81
N LEU A 484 -2.49 22.99 -3.11
CA LEU A 484 -3.63 22.23 -3.63
C LEU A 484 -4.99 22.88 -3.32
N VAL A 485 -5.05 23.79 -2.35
CA VAL A 485 -6.31 24.46 -1.98
C VAL A 485 -6.71 25.52 -2.98
N THR A 486 -5.85 26.53 -3.14
CA THR A 486 -6.14 27.71 -3.98
C THR A 486 -5.43 27.66 -5.32
N GLY A 487 -4.46 26.79 -5.46
CA GLY A 487 -3.52 26.80 -6.57
C GLY A 487 -2.60 28.03 -6.53
N SER A 488 -1.84 28.22 -7.59
CA SER A 488 -0.92 29.33 -7.74
C SER A 488 -1.19 30.07 -9.04
N ASP A 489 -1.16 31.40 -9.03
CA ASP A 489 -1.21 32.18 -10.26
C ASP A 489 0.03 31.92 -11.12
N SER A 490 -0.14 31.17 -12.19
CA SER A 490 0.95 30.74 -13.08
C SER A 490 1.64 31.92 -13.81
N THR A 491 1.02 33.11 -13.82
CA THR A 491 1.60 34.33 -14.42
C THR A 491 2.38 35.17 -13.41
N ALA A 492 2.26 34.87 -12.12
CA ALA A 492 2.95 35.61 -11.06
C ALA A 492 4.46 35.36 -11.12
N PRO A 493 5.28 36.40 -10.88
CA PRO A 493 6.74 36.20 -10.81
C PRO A 493 7.19 35.23 -9.72
N SER A 494 6.35 35.02 -8.73
CA SER A 494 6.56 34.03 -7.65
C SER A 494 6.16 32.60 -8.02
N PHE A 495 5.47 32.40 -9.12
CA PHE A 495 5.15 31.06 -9.60
C PHE A 495 6.41 30.38 -10.09
N ASN A 496 6.83 29.37 -9.38
CA ASN A 496 8.11 28.73 -9.61
C ASN A 496 7.99 27.19 -9.49
N ALA A 497 6.88 26.67 -10.02
CA ALA A 497 6.57 25.25 -9.96
C ALA A 497 7.72 24.38 -10.49
N PHE A 498 8.45 24.87 -11.49
CA PHE A 498 9.58 24.16 -12.09
C PHE A 498 10.81 25.05 -12.22
N GLY A 499 10.89 26.11 -11.39
CA GLY A 499 11.98 27.07 -11.47
C GLY A 499 13.29 26.47 -11.02
N PHE A 500 14.22 26.27 -11.94
CA PHE A 500 15.62 25.99 -11.63
C PHE A 500 16.50 26.84 -12.50
N THR A 501 17.59 27.33 -11.91
CA THR A 501 18.49 28.26 -12.57
C THR A 501 19.32 27.58 -13.63
N SER A 502 19.62 28.30 -14.70
CA SER A 502 20.53 27.89 -15.77
C SER A 502 21.84 27.31 -15.22
N GLY A 503 22.13 26.08 -15.57
CA GLY A 503 23.28 25.32 -15.10
C GLY A 503 23.03 24.50 -13.84
N GLY A 504 21.88 24.63 -13.22
CA GLY A 504 21.42 23.73 -12.18
C GLY A 504 20.84 22.47 -12.78
N ARG A 505 21.69 21.55 -13.19
CA ARG A 505 21.25 20.15 -13.25
C ARG A 505 20.66 19.81 -11.91
N ALA A 506 19.65 18.96 -11.92
CA ALA A 506 19.04 18.43 -10.73
C ALA A 506 20.05 18.34 -9.59
N ASN A 507 19.70 18.89 -8.48
CA ASN A 507 20.57 18.87 -7.33
C ASN A 507 20.95 17.42 -7.08
N THR A 508 22.20 17.09 -7.30
CA THR A 508 22.77 15.75 -7.13
C THR A 508 22.78 15.33 -5.66
N ASN A 509 21.73 15.61 -4.93
CA ASN A 509 21.59 15.06 -3.60
C ASN A 509 21.42 13.55 -3.69
N VAL A 510 22.31 12.94 -3.08
CA VAL A 510 22.64 11.59 -2.68
C VAL A 510 21.77 10.43 -3.21
N GLN A 511 20.54 10.65 -3.64
CA GLN A 511 19.64 9.61 -4.12
C GLN A 511 19.11 9.82 -5.55
N CYS A 512 19.32 10.98 -6.14
CA CYS A 512 18.91 11.28 -7.49
C CYS A 512 20.12 11.35 -8.41
N THR A 513 20.37 10.29 -9.15
CA THR A 513 21.41 10.25 -10.18
C THR A 513 20.79 10.58 -11.51
N GLY A 514 21.18 11.69 -12.15
CA GLY A 514 20.73 12.08 -13.47
C GLY A 514 20.30 13.53 -13.55
N ALA A 515 19.98 14.00 -14.76
CA ALA A 515 19.35 15.28 -14.98
C ALA A 515 17.89 15.26 -14.54
N PHE A 516 17.33 16.38 -14.10
CA PHE A 516 15.97 16.48 -13.59
C PHE A 516 14.93 15.83 -14.53
N GLY A 517 14.96 16.15 -15.80
CA GLY A 517 14.05 15.59 -16.79
C GLY A 517 14.33 14.15 -17.18
N ASP A 518 15.51 13.62 -16.87
CA ASP A 518 15.82 12.21 -17.10
C ASP A 518 15.28 11.31 -15.98
N THR A 519 14.93 11.90 -14.84
CA THR A 519 14.54 11.15 -13.64
C THR A 519 13.06 11.24 -13.31
N LYS A 520 12.35 12.26 -13.81
CA LYS A 520 10.94 12.41 -13.49
C LYS A 520 10.10 13.04 -14.59
N THR A 521 8.83 12.67 -14.61
CA THR A 521 7.80 13.36 -15.37
C THR A 521 7.05 14.29 -14.43
N LEU A 522 7.04 15.58 -14.79
CA LEU A 522 6.31 16.59 -14.05
C LEU A 522 4.84 16.57 -14.43
N ASP A 523 3.98 16.81 -13.48
CA ASP A 523 2.55 17.04 -13.70
C ASP A 523 2.19 18.46 -13.24
N LEU A 524 1.70 19.25 -14.16
CA LEU A 524 1.15 20.57 -13.89
C LEU A 524 -0.27 20.61 -14.43
N TRP A 525 -1.25 20.97 -13.59
CA TRP A 525 -2.65 20.93 -14.01
C TRP A 525 -3.42 22.20 -13.66
N THR A 526 -4.56 22.35 -14.31
CA THR A 526 -5.56 23.37 -14.02
C THR A 526 -6.96 22.82 -14.24
N TYR A 527 -7.96 23.39 -13.59
CA TYR A 527 -9.34 23.00 -13.74
C TYR A 527 -10.33 24.08 -13.29
N PHE A 528 -11.57 23.91 -13.70
CA PHE A 528 -12.71 24.68 -13.22
C PHE A 528 -13.46 23.83 -12.17
N PRO A 529 -13.48 24.22 -10.88
CA PRO A 529 -14.16 23.45 -9.84
C PRO A 529 -15.67 23.63 -9.91
N SER A 530 -16.42 22.58 -9.51
CA SER A 530 -17.82 22.75 -9.14
C SER A 530 -17.94 23.53 -7.83
N ASP A 531 -19.09 24.14 -7.61
CA ASP A 531 -19.43 24.62 -6.29
C ASP A 531 -19.62 23.40 -5.36
N PRO A 532 -19.01 23.40 -4.16
CA PRO A 532 -19.19 22.30 -3.23
C PRO A 532 -20.64 22.29 -2.73
N PRO A 533 -21.39 21.18 -2.88
CA PRO A 533 -22.73 21.06 -2.34
C PRO A 533 -22.69 21.00 -0.80
N ALA A 534 -23.84 21.33 -0.17
CA ALA A 534 -23.99 21.04 1.25
C ALA A 534 -24.02 19.53 1.48
N THR A 535 -23.28 19.07 2.48
CA THR A 535 -23.13 17.67 2.84
C THR A 535 -23.52 17.42 4.29
N ASP A 536 -23.92 16.20 4.60
CA ASP A 536 -24.09 15.74 5.98
C ASP A 536 -22.71 15.51 6.63
N LEU A 537 -22.70 15.45 7.97
CA LEU A 537 -21.50 15.10 8.70
C LEU A 537 -21.31 13.58 8.72
N ILE A 538 -20.09 13.14 8.53
CA ILE A 538 -19.66 11.77 8.85
C ILE A 538 -19.52 11.68 10.38
N VAL A 539 -20.16 10.71 11.00
CA VAL A 539 -20.08 10.49 12.44
C VAL A 539 -19.26 9.25 12.70
N VAL A 540 -18.08 9.42 13.31
CA VAL A 540 -17.23 8.30 13.76
C VAL A 540 -17.50 8.06 15.25
N ARG A 541 -17.94 6.86 15.58
CA ARG A 541 -18.25 6.46 16.96
C ARG A 541 -17.06 5.79 17.63
N PRO A 542 -16.96 5.90 18.98
CA PRO A 542 -16.05 5.07 19.74
C PRO A 542 -16.40 3.61 19.50
N THR A 543 -15.38 2.81 19.42
CA THR A 543 -15.48 1.37 19.15
C THR A 543 -14.78 0.59 20.22
N ASP A 544 -15.23 -0.61 20.36
CA ASP A 544 -14.63 -1.67 21.11
C ASP A 544 -14.18 -2.78 20.16
N PHE A 545 -12.99 -3.31 20.35
CA PHE A 545 -12.37 -4.35 19.53
C PHE A 545 -11.93 -5.52 20.41
N GLY A 546 -11.66 -6.66 19.82
CA GLY A 546 -11.06 -7.78 20.54
C GLY A 546 -9.54 -7.66 20.67
N ASP A 547 -8.97 -8.55 21.47
CA ASP A 547 -7.57 -8.56 21.90
C ASP A 547 -6.76 -9.74 21.36
N ALA A 548 -7.37 -10.64 20.59
CA ALA A 548 -6.63 -11.77 20.03
C ALA A 548 -5.47 -11.26 19.14
N PRO A 549 -4.28 -11.85 19.19
CA PRO A 549 -3.12 -11.41 18.43
C PRO A 549 -3.39 -11.35 16.94
N ASP A 550 -2.98 -10.25 16.30
CA ASP A 550 -3.12 -10.00 14.87
C ASP A 550 -1.87 -9.30 14.31
N PRO A 551 -0.71 -9.98 14.31
CA PRO A 551 0.56 -9.38 13.93
C PRO A 551 0.72 -9.18 12.42
N THR A 552 -0.11 -9.81 11.59
CA THR A 552 -0.04 -9.70 10.13
C THR A 552 -1.43 -9.69 9.50
N ALA A 553 -1.57 -9.22 8.26
CA ALA A 553 -2.82 -9.26 7.51
C ALA A 553 -3.26 -10.69 7.08
N LEU A 554 -2.57 -11.72 7.55
CA LEU A 554 -2.86 -13.13 7.28
C LEU A 554 -3.40 -13.78 8.55
N THR A 555 -4.06 -14.93 8.42
CA THR A 555 -4.50 -15.73 9.57
C THR A 555 -3.60 -16.92 9.78
N GLY A 556 -3.42 -17.30 11.05
CA GLY A 556 -2.59 -18.43 11.45
C GLY A 556 -2.61 -18.71 12.95
N SER A 557 -1.85 -19.69 13.42
CA SER A 557 -1.77 -19.97 14.86
C SER A 557 -1.19 -18.77 15.62
N GLY A 558 -2.04 -18.07 16.38
CA GLY A 558 -1.69 -16.82 17.07
C GLY A 558 -1.72 -15.59 16.17
N ASP A 559 -2.49 -15.62 15.08
CA ASP A 559 -2.67 -14.53 14.14
C ASP A 559 -4.14 -14.52 13.70
N TYR A 560 -4.95 -13.64 14.31
CA TYR A 560 -6.41 -13.57 14.14
C TYR A 560 -6.79 -12.25 13.50
N THR A 561 -7.95 -12.18 12.85
CA THR A 561 -8.50 -10.93 12.32
C THR A 561 -9.07 -10.09 13.46
N THR A 562 -8.30 -9.18 14.01
CA THR A 562 -8.65 -8.37 15.20
C THR A 562 -8.49 -6.88 14.94
N LEU A 563 -7.41 -6.46 14.26
CA LEU A 563 -7.16 -5.05 13.95
C LEU A 563 -8.20 -4.47 13.00
N ALA A 564 -8.49 -3.19 13.17
CA ALA A 564 -9.37 -2.43 12.27
C ALA A 564 -8.90 -2.49 10.81
N GLU A 565 -7.60 -2.39 10.57
CA GLU A 565 -7.00 -2.45 9.22
C GLU A 565 -7.10 -3.83 8.56
N HIS A 566 -7.27 -4.88 9.36
CA HIS A 566 -7.48 -6.25 8.87
C HIS A 566 -8.98 -6.63 8.82
N GLY A 567 -9.88 -5.72 9.20
CA GLY A 567 -11.32 -5.95 9.21
C GLY A 567 -11.83 -6.70 10.44
N GLY A 568 -11.15 -6.56 11.57
CA GLY A 568 -11.48 -7.19 12.85
C GLY A 568 -12.88 -6.89 13.36
N ALA A 569 -13.30 -7.64 14.37
CA ALA A 569 -14.58 -7.40 15.04
C ALA A 569 -14.56 -6.05 15.76
N ALA A 570 -15.52 -5.18 15.44
CA ALA A 570 -15.60 -3.82 15.95
C ALA A 570 -17.03 -3.51 16.39
N HIS A 571 -17.25 -3.19 17.65
CA HIS A 571 -18.55 -2.82 18.17
C HIS A 571 -18.62 -1.32 18.45
N ALA A 572 -19.64 -0.64 17.90
CA ALA A 572 -19.88 0.76 18.27
C ALA A 572 -20.39 0.82 19.71
N ILE A 573 -19.68 1.51 20.58
CA ILE A 573 -20.09 1.64 21.99
C ILE A 573 -21.41 2.40 22.07
N ALA A 574 -22.43 1.75 22.58
CA ALA A 574 -23.78 2.29 22.69
C ALA A 574 -23.90 3.25 23.87
N THR A 575 -24.76 4.28 23.72
CA THR A 575 -25.10 5.19 24.83
C THR A 575 -25.95 4.52 25.93
N VAL A 576 -26.61 3.42 25.58
CA VAL A 576 -27.37 2.59 26.52
C VAL A 576 -26.61 1.28 26.69
N PRO A 577 -26.30 0.85 27.89
CA PRO A 577 -25.45 -0.30 28.12
C PRO A 577 -25.93 -1.59 27.45
N ILE A 578 -25.10 -2.14 26.61
CA ILE A 578 -25.12 -3.52 26.12
C ILE A 578 -23.67 -3.97 26.12
N LEU A 579 -23.30 -4.76 27.12
CA LEU A 579 -21.89 -5.09 27.39
C LEU A 579 -21.77 -6.43 28.12
N LEU A 580 -20.61 -7.03 28.01
CA LEU A 580 -20.17 -8.18 28.79
C LEU A 580 -19.62 -7.69 30.15
N GLY A 581 -19.72 -8.47 31.20
CA GLY A 581 -19.20 -8.08 32.51
C GLY A 581 -19.84 -6.81 33.11
N SER A 582 -19.01 -5.87 33.47
CA SER A 582 -19.39 -4.65 34.21
C SER A 582 -18.96 -3.33 33.60
N GLY A 583 -18.12 -3.33 32.58
CA GLY A 583 -17.56 -2.17 31.90
C GLY A 583 -17.37 -2.41 30.42
N ILE A 584 -16.97 -1.41 29.68
CA ILE A 584 -16.53 -1.46 28.30
C ILE A 584 -15.50 -0.36 28.11
N THR A 585 -14.39 -0.68 27.52
CA THR A 585 -13.36 0.28 27.17
C THR A 585 -13.44 0.75 25.72
N THR A 586 -12.64 1.71 25.31
CA THR A 586 -12.64 2.23 23.96
C THR A 586 -11.29 1.94 23.33
N ASP A 587 -11.32 1.28 22.18
CA ASP A 587 -10.12 0.92 21.46
C ASP A 587 -9.96 1.74 20.19
N ALA A 588 -8.71 2.03 19.86
CA ALA A 588 -8.41 2.82 18.67
C ALA A 588 -8.34 1.97 17.41
N ASN A 589 -7.91 0.72 17.51
CA ASN A 589 -7.60 -0.11 16.34
C ASN A 589 -7.60 -1.62 16.55
N GLY A 590 -8.08 -2.12 17.69
CA GLY A 590 -8.11 -3.55 17.97
C GLY A 590 -7.08 -4.05 18.98
N PHE A 591 -6.09 -3.28 19.37
CA PHE A 591 -5.28 -3.54 20.55
C PHE A 591 -5.52 -2.40 21.52
N ALA A 592 -6.25 -2.68 22.55
CA ALA A 592 -6.48 -1.73 23.63
C ALA A 592 -5.18 -1.43 24.40
N ASP A 593 -5.26 -0.45 25.23
CA ASP A 593 -4.22 0.21 26.02
C ASP A 593 -3.07 -0.60 26.63
N GLY A 594 -2.69 -1.76 26.11
CA GLY A 594 -1.66 -2.53 26.78
C GLY A 594 -1.08 -3.71 26.05
N VAL A 595 -0.93 -3.64 24.75
CA VAL A 595 -0.17 -4.66 24.04
C VAL A 595 1.27 -4.63 24.50
N ASP A 596 1.75 -5.72 25.08
CA ASP A 596 3.17 -5.89 25.29
C ASP A 596 3.92 -5.97 23.95
N SER A 597 5.23 -5.78 23.97
CA SER A 597 6.07 -5.78 22.75
C SER A 597 6.06 -7.11 21.97
N GLN A 598 5.19 -8.06 22.35
CA GLN A 598 5.01 -9.38 21.79
C GLN A 598 3.57 -9.65 21.34
N GLY A 599 2.69 -8.64 21.42
CA GLY A 599 1.30 -8.75 20.97
C GLY A 599 0.39 -9.52 21.93
N ASN A 600 0.75 -9.64 23.20
CA ASN A 600 -0.14 -10.23 24.20
C ASN A 600 -1.07 -9.15 24.74
N ALA A 601 -2.36 -9.38 24.65
CA ALA A 601 -3.38 -8.54 25.25
C ALA A 601 -3.15 -8.43 26.77
N THR A 602 -3.18 -7.22 27.27
CA THR A 602 -3.07 -6.95 28.72
C THR A 602 -4.23 -6.14 29.24
N ASP A 603 -5.23 -5.84 28.41
CA ASP A 603 -6.43 -5.17 28.84
C ASP A 603 -7.51 -6.16 29.28
N ASP A 604 -7.37 -6.63 30.51
CA ASP A 604 -8.38 -7.44 31.20
C ASP A 604 -9.29 -6.56 32.07
N SER A 605 -9.32 -5.23 31.85
CA SER A 605 -9.96 -4.32 32.81
C SER A 605 -11.48 -4.34 32.75
N ASP A 606 -12.04 -4.74 31.64
CA ASP A 606 -13.49 -4.86 31.38
C ASP A 606 -13.94 -6.31 31.09
N ASP A 607 -13.03 -7.26 30.99
CA ASP A 607 -13.35 -8.68 30.78
C ASP A 607 -14.45 -9.21 31.72
N ALA A 608 -15.46 -9.83 31.11
CA ALA A 608 -16.53 -10.51 31.85
C ALA A 608 -16.02 -11.72 32.64
N LEU A 609 -15.00 -12.39 32.12
CA LEU A 609 -14.44 -13.63 32.68
C LEU A 609 -12.92 -13.48 32.87
N ALA A 610 -12.45 -13.67 34.06
CA ALA A 610 -11.02 -13.56 34.37
C ALA A 610 -10.13 -14.61 33.66
N ALA A 611 -10.67 -15.71 33.19
CA ALA A 611 -9.99 -16.72 32.36
C ALA A 611 -10.99 -17.80 31.92
N LEU A 612 -10.67 -18.46 30.82
CA LEU A 612 -11.41 -19.64 30.36
C LEU A 612 -10.75 -20.94 30.85
N ALA A 613 -11.55 -21.84 31.42
CA ALA A 613 -11.08 -23.20 31.73
C ALA A 613 -10.84 -24.00 30.46
N ALA A 614 -9.85 -24.87 30.44
CA ALA A 614 -9.60 -25.76 29.30
C ALA A 614 -10.85 -26.59 28.95
N PRO A 615 -11.24 -26.66 27.68
CA PRO A 615 -12.35 -27.55 27.27
C PRO A 615 -12.04 -29.00 27.54
N PRO A 616 -13.06 -29.81 27.77
CA PRO A 616 -12.87 -31.28 27.86
C PRO A 616 -12.34 -31.80 26.52
N VAL A 617 -11.63 -32.90 26.52
CA VAL A 617 -11.07 -33.50 25.30
C VAL A 617 -12.14 -34.05 24.32
N SER A 618 -13.38 -34.16 24.75
CA SER A 618 -14.53 -34.53 23.93
C SER A 618 -15.83 -34.21 24.67
N GLY A 619 -16.93 -34.09 23.94
CA GLY A 619 -18.24 -33.81 24.49
C GLY A 619 -18.62 -32.34 24.40
N GLN A 620 -19.31 -31.82 25.39
CA GLN A 620 -19.73 -30.43 25.42
C GLN A 620 -18.82 -29.59 26.34
N TYR A 621 -18.43 -28.42 25.85
CA TYR A 621 -17.85 -27.38 26.68
C TYR A 621 -18.93 -26.33 26.97
N VAL A 622 -19.16 -26.06 28.22
CA VAL A 622 -20.24 -25.18 28.67
C VAL A 622 -19.67 -24.09 29.55
N LEU A 623 -19.87 -22.84 29.13
CA LEU A 623 -19.66 -21.67 29.97
C LEU A 623 -21.02 -21.21 30.50
N ASN A 624 -21.19 -21.32 31.80
CA ASN A 624 -22.45 -20.97 32.45
C ASN A 624 -22.37 -19.59 33.09
N ASN A 625 -23.49 -18.87 33.05
CA ASN A 625 -23.64 -17.57 33.71
C ASN A 625 -22.56 -16.54 33.31
N ILE A 626 -22.22 -16.43 32.03
CA ILE A 626 -21.38 -15.33 31.53
C ILE A 626 -22.09 -14.03 31.89
N PRO A 627 -21.51 -13.19 32.74
CA PRO A 627 -22.16 -11.95 33.15
C PRO A 627 -22.26 -10.98 31.99
N LEU A 628 -23.40 -10.30 31.86
CA LEU A 628 -23.63 -9.30 30.81
C LEU A 628 -24.71 -8.30 31.23
N ARG A 629 -24.87 -7.25 30.45
CA ARG A 629 -25.96 -6.28 30.61
C ARG A 629 -26.55 -5.95 29.24
N ASN A 630 -27.87 -6.01 29.13
CA ASN A 630 -28.63 -5.53 27.99
C ASN A 630 -29.73 -4.59 28.45
N GLU A 631 -29.45 -3.31 28.48
CA GLU A 631 -30.41 -2.27 28.89
C GLU A 631 -31.05 -1.56 27.69
N THR A 632 -30.79 -2.01 26.45
CA THR A 632 -31.29 -1.37 25.23
C THR A 632 -32.79 -1.47 25.06
N GLY A 633 -33.45 -2.36 25.78
CA GLY A 633 -34.88 -2.66 25.59
C GLY A 633 -35.17 -3.57 24.39
N ASN A 634 -34.15 -3.96 23.63
CA ASN A 634 -34.22 -4.84 22.47
C ASN A 634 -33.68 -6.23 22.81
N ALA A 635 -34.04 -7.22 22.00
CA ALA A 635 -33.34 -8.51 22.02
C ALA A 635 -31.91 -8.34 21.55
N ALA A 636 -31.01 -9.17 22.07
CA ALA A 636 -29.60 -9.23 21.67
C ALA A 636 -29.15 -10.68 21.47
N THR A 637 -27.96 -10.87 20.95
CA THR A 637 -27.34 -12.19 20.84
C THR A 637 -25.93 -12.13 21.40
N LEU A 638 -25.60 -13.08 22.25
CA LEU A 638 -24.22 -13.38 22.59
C LEU A 638 -23.72 -14.47 21.62
N HIS A 639 -22.74 -14.13 20.84
CA HIS A 639 -22.02 -15.01 19.94
C HIS A 639 -20.71 -15.43 20.59
N GLY A 640 -20.23 -16.66 20.33
CA GLY A 640 -18.96 -17.12 20.84
C GLY A 640 -18.30 -18.11 19.91
N TRP A 641 -17.00 -18.02 19.74
CA TRP A 641 -16.15 -18.93 18.97
C TRP A 641 -14.99 -19.41 19.82
N ILE A 642 -14.52 -20.62 19.55
CA ILE A 642 -13.26 -21.14 20.08
C ILE A 642 -12.51 -21.77 18.92
N ASP A 643 -11.34 -21.23 18.57
CA ASP A 643 -10.48 -21.80 17.51
C ASP A 643 -9.87 -23.13 17.99
N PHE A 644 -10.63 -24.23 17.80
CA PHE A 644 -10.23 -25.56 18.22
C PHE A 644 -9.10 -26.17 17.39
N ASN A 645 -8.94 -25.72 16.16
CA ASN A 645 -7.93 -26.23 15.24
C ASN A 645 -6.65 -25.37 15.20
N ARG A 646 -6.67 -24.19 15.81
CA ARG A 646 -5.58 -23.23 15.93
C ARG A 646 -5.08 -22.71 14.57
N ASN A 647 -5.99 -22.47 13.66
CA ASN A 647 -5.66 -21.93 12.34
C ASN A 647 -5.77 -20.39 12.27
N GLY A 648 -6.16 -19.70 13.34
CA GLY A 648 -6.35 -18.26 13.40
C GLY A 648 -7.64 -17.78 12.75
N VAL A 649 -8.55 -18.69 12.45
CA VAL A 649 -9.85 -18.38 11.84
C VAL A 649 -10.94 -18.88 12.77
N PHE A 650 -11.91 -18.04 13.10
CA PHE A 650 -13.10 -18.47 13.81
C PHE A 650 -14.13 -19.03 12.82
N GLU A 651 -14.33 -20.33 12.84
CA GLU A 651 -15.12 -21.06 11.85
C GLU A 651 -16.56 -21.29 12.31
N VAL A 652 -17.48 -21.49 11.35
CA VAL A 652 -18.89 -21.85 11.66
C VAL A 652 -19.01 -23.11 12.53
N SER A 653 -18.06 -24.05 12.38
CA SER A 653 -18.01 -25.28 13.20
C SER A 653 -17.60 -25.05 14.65
N GLU A 654 -17.06 -23.88 14.95
CA GLU A 654 -16.55 -23.46 16.25
C GLU A 654 -17.47 -22.49 16.98
N TYR A 655 -18.62 -22.21 16.39
CA TYR A 655 -19.60 -21.24 16.83
C TYR A 655 -20.55 -21.76 17.88
N ALA A 656 -20.86 -20.91 18.84
CA ALA A 656 -21.99 -21.06 19.77
C ALA A 656 -22.72 -19.73 19.92
N SER A 657 -23.99 -19.74 20.32
CA SER A 657 -24.74 -18.52 20.58
C SER A 657 -25.80 -18.68 21.64
N ALA A 658 -26.14 -17.57 22.27
CA ALA A 658 -27.28 -17.45 23.19
C ALA A 658 -28.12 -16.24 22.82
N ALA A 659 -29.43 -16.45 22.61
CA ALA A 659 -30.38 -15.36 22.41
C ALA A 659 -30.80 -14.77 23.77
N LEU A 660 -30.79 -13.43 23.81
CA LEU A 660 -31.03 -12.65 25.02
C LEU A 660 -32.29 -11.82 24.87
N GLY A 661 -33.06 -11.76 25.92
CA GLY A 661 -34.14 -10.80 26.07
C GLY A 661 -33.64 -9.45 26.59
N PRO A 662 -34.51 -8.43 26.55
CA PRO A 662 -34.24 -7.16 27.21
C PRO A 662 -34.03 -7.38 28.72
N ASN A 663 -33.01 -6.75 29.28
CA ASN A 663 -32.61 -6.79 30.69
C ASN A 663 -32.08 -8.17 31.19
N ASP A 664 -31.67 -9.04 30.33
CA ASP A 664 -30.90 -10.22 30.73
C ASP A 664 -29.55 -9.80 31.30
N THR A 665 -29.09 -10.54 32.32
CA THR A 665 -27.86 -10.23 33.06
C THR A 665 -26.83 -11.34 33.02
N ALA A 666 -27.13 -12.43 32.37
CA ALA A 666 -26.19 -13.55 32.14
C ALA A 666 -26.67 -14.44 31.00
N ALA A 667 -25.76 -15.16 30.39
CA ALA A 667 -26.02 -16.17 29.37
C ALA A 667 -25.14 -17.41 29.54
N ASP A 668 -25.55 -18.50 28.89
CA ASP A 668 -24.76 -19.73 28.79
C ASP A 668 -24.35 -19.93 27.32
N LEU A 669 -23.09 -20.27 27.07
CA LEU A 669 -22.62 -20.71 25.76
C LEU A 669 -22.22 -22.19 25.81
N VAL A 670 -22.58 -22.93 24.76
CA VAL A 670 -22.36 -24.38 24.68
C VAL A 670 -21.75 -24.75 23.35
N TRP A 671 -20.55 -25.29 23.38
CA TRP A 671 -19.87 -25.82 22.18
C TRP A 671 -19.84 -27.36 22.22
N THR A 672 -19.85 -27.95 21.05
CA THR A 672 -19.48 -29.36 20.87
C THR A 672 -18.01 -29.42 20.51
N VAL A 673 -17.18 -29.96 21.41
CA VAL A 673 -15.75 -30.07 21.18
C VAL A 673 -15.48 -31.02 20.00
N PRO A 674 -14.77 -30.56 18.94
CA PRO A 674 -14.44 -31.41 17.80
C PRO A 674 -13.62 -32.66 18.20
N SER A 675 -13.72 -33.72 17.42
CA SER A 675 -12.92 -34.94 17.64
C SER A 675 -11.44 -34.79 17.35
N ALA A 676 -11.06 -33.73 16.58
CA ALA A 676 -9.71 -33.38 16.22
C ALA A 676 -9.43 -31.94 16.71
N VAL A 677 -8.93 -31.82 17.92
CA VAL A 677 -8.48 -30.55 18.52
C VAL A 677 -6.98 -30.43 18.34
N SER A 678 -6.50 -29.27 17.93
CA SER A 678 -5.06 -28.94 17.88
C SER A 678 -4.61 -28.48 19.26
N PRO A 679 -3.83 -29.28 20.01
CA PRO A 679 -3.47 -28.89 21.37
C PRO A 679 -2.53 -27.69 21.45
N GLY A 680 -2.66 -26.93 22.53
CA GLY A 680 -1.83 -25.76 22.82
C GLY A 680 -2.65 -24.49 23.06
N THR A 681 -2.01 -23.36 23.15
CA THR A 681 -2.66 -22.05 23.32
C THR A 681 -3.46 -21.70 22.09
N SER A 682 -4.72 -21.33 22.28
CA SER A 682 -5.66 -20.83 21.29
C SER A 682 -6.43 -19.65 21.85
N TYR A 683 -7.36 -19.12 21.07
CA TYR A 683 -8.19 -17.98 21.47
C TYR A 683 -9.68 -18.30 21.29
N ALA A 684 -10.48 -17.62 22.09
CA ALA A 684 -11.93 -17.59 22.00
C ALA A 684 -12.36 -16.14 21.84
N ARG A 685 -13.34 -15.86 20.98
CA ARG A 685 -13.94 -14.54 20.78
C ARG A 685 -15.40 -14.57 21.21
N PHE A 686 -15.82 -13.58 21.98
CA PHE A 686 -17.20 -13.34 22.34
C PHE A 686 -17.65 -12.00 21.79
N ARG A 687 -18.85 -11.99 21.21
CA ARG A 687 -19.47 -10.75 20.70
C ARG A 687 -20.90 -10.66 21.21
N LEU A 688 -21.20 -9.58 21.91
CA LEU A 688 -22.56 -9.28 22.38
C LEU A 688 -23.11 -8.09 21.61
N THR A 689 -24.22 -8.26 20.91
CA THR A 689 -24.82 -7.15 20.15
C THR A 689 -26.33 -7.33 19.98
N SER A 690 -27.05 -6.20 19.82
CA SER A 690 -28.44 -6.19 19.35
C SER A 690 -28.53 -6.23 17.82
N ASP A 691 -27.42 -6.13 17.11
CA ASP A 691 -27.36 -6.26 15.66
C ASP A 691 -27.57 -7.70 15.20
N THR A 692 -27.98 -7.86 13.95
CA THR A 692 -28.10 -9.17 13.32
C THR A 692 -26.83 -9.46 12.50
N LEU A 693 -25.92 -10.18 13.11
CA LEU A 693 -24.72 -10.64 12.40
C LEU A 693 -25.09 -11.84 11.51
N SER A 694 -24.63 -11.86 10.27
CA SER A 694 -24.90 -12.90 9.29
C SER A 694 -23.61 -13.56 8.79
N ASP A 695 -23.72 -14.85 8.47
CA ASP A 695 -22.71 -15.64 7.78
C ASP A 695 -23.21 -15.80 6.34
N ASP A 696 -22.71 -14.98 5.42
CA ASP A 696 -23.27 -14.83 4.07
C ASP A 696 -22.46 -15.58 3.00
N VAL A 697 -21.21 -15.96 3.28
CA VAL A 697 -20.31 -16.60 2.31
C VAL A 697 -20.14 -18.08 2.60
N ALA A 698 -21.11 -18.89 2.23
CA ALA A 698 -21.16 -20.35 2.49
C ALA A 698 -19.93 -21.18 2.00
N THR A 699 -18.97 -20.56 1.32
CA THR A 699 -17.74 -21.22 0.83
C THR A 699 -16.48 -20.82 1.61
N SER A 700 -16.58 -19.86 2.52
CA SER A 700 -15.50 -19.46 3.42
C SER A 700 -15.38 -20.43 4.60
N SER A 701 -14.17 -20.63 5.09
CA SER A 701 -13.96 -21.27 6.40
C SER A 701 -14.23 -20.28 7.53
N LEU A 702 -14.04 -19.00 7.29
CA LEU A 702 -14.35 -17.93 8.23
C LEU A 702 -15.85 -17.82 8.44
N ASP A 703 -16.28 -17.72 9.67
CA ASP A 703 -17.62 -17.26 10.04
C ASP A 703 -17.60 -15.73 10.06
N GLU A 704 -18.25 -15.10 9.09
CA GLU A 704 -18.24 -13.65 8.94
C GLU A 704 -18.84 -12.91 10.15
N ARG A 705 -19.62 -13.61 10.99
CA ARG A 705 -20.12 -13.06 12.27
C ARG A 705 -19.00 -12.82 13.28
N SER A 706 -17.84 -13.44 13.11
CA SER A 706 -16.69 -13.29 14.01
C SER A 706 -15.84 -12.06 13.75
N VAL A 707 -16.07 -11.36 12.63
CA VAL A 707 -15.31 -10.19 12.16
C VAL A 707 -16.25 -9.04 11.79
N GLY A 708 -15.68 -7.90 11.42
CA GLY A 708 -16.43 -6.75 10.94
C GLY A 708 -17.26 -6.03 12.01
N PRO A 709 -17.93 -4.92 11.60
CA PRO A 709 -18.59 -4.03 12.53
C PRO A 709 -19.92 -4.54 13.06
N ALA A 710 -20.29 -4.05 14.25
CA ALA A 710 -21.64 -4.14 14.81
C ALA A 710 -22.11 -2.77 15.31
N ILE A 711 -23.44 -2.52 15.25
CA ILE A 711 -24.02 -1.20 15.56
C ILE A 711 -23.95 -0.84 17.05
N ASP A 712 -23.79 -1.84 17.92
CA ASP A 712 -23.69 -1.70 19.37
C ASP A 712 -23.01 -2.93 19.98
N GLY A 713 -22.77 -2.89 21.27
CA GLY A 713 -22.29 -4.03 22.04
C GLY A 713 -20.81 -3.99 22.33
N GLU A 714 -20.24 -5.18 22.49
CA GLU A 714 -18.87 -5.39 22.93
C GLU A 714 -18.31 -6.68 22.34
N VAL A 715 -16.99 -6.71 22.16
CA VAL A 715 -16.23 -7.90 21.79
C VAL A 715 -15.13 -8.15 22.81
N GLU A 716 -15.00 -9.40 23.25
CA GLU A 716 -13.94 -9.84 24.18
C GLU A 716 -13.25 -11.07 23.61
N ASP A 717 -11.94 -11.10 23.68
CA ASP A 717 -11.12 -12.23 23.27
C ASP A 717 -10.38 -12.82 24.46
N TYR A 718 -10.42 -14.14 24.57
CA TYR A 718 -9.82 -14.87 25.67
C TYR A 718 -8.79 -15.87 25.20
N GLN A 719 -7.66 -15.92 25.88
CA GLN A 719 -6.72 -17.02 25.70
C GLN A 719 -7.27 -18.31 26.31
N ILE A 720 -7.22 -19.41 25.57
CA ILE A 720 -7.70 -20.72 26.03
C ILE A 720 -6.67 -21.82 25.75
N MET A 721 -6.51 -22.74 26.71
CA MET A 721 -5.62 -23.88 26.54
C MET A 721 -6.40 -25.10 26.02
N LEU A 722 -6.07 -25.55 24.83
CA LEU A 722 -6.67 -26.73 24.22
C LEU A 722 -5.86 -27.99 24.57
N LEU A 723 -6.56 -29.05 25.07
CA LEU A 723 -5.99 -30.33 25.39
C LEU A 723 -6.18 -31.32 24.24
N ALA A 724 -5.21 -32.19 24.00
CA ALA A 724 -5.32 -33.17 22.93
C ALA A 724 -6.38 -34.26 23.23
N SER A 725 -7.18 -34.60 22.23
CA SER A 725 -8.33 -35.52 22.38
C SER A 725 -7.97 -36.99 22.51
N ASP A 726 -6.73 -37.41 22.31
CA ASP A 726 -6.28 -38.80 22.33
C ASP A 726 -4.88 -38.89 22.92
N VAL A 727 -4.76 -38.58 24.21
CA VAL A 727 -3.46 -38.44 24.82
C VAL A 727 -3.21 -39.63 25.76
N ALA A 728 -2.33 -40.52 25.30
CA ALA A 728 -1.57 -41.38 26.19
C ALA A 728 -0.96 -40.51 27.32
N PRO A 729 -0.89 -41.07 28.54
CA PRO A 729 -0.21 -40.36 29.60
C PRO A 729 1.20 -39.98 29.15
N GLN A 730 1.54 -38.73 29.30
CA GLN A 730 2.86 -38.21 28.96
C GLN A 730 3.50 -37.64 30.21
N VAL A 731 4.71 -38.06 30.51
CA VAL A 731 5.52 -37.47 31.58
C VAL A 731 6.74 -36.82 30.96
N LEU A 732 6.84 -35.51 31.11
CA LEU A 732 8.00 -34.73 30.70
C LEU A 732 9.05 -34.77 31.80
N LEU A 733 10.33 -34.84 31.41
CA LEU A 733 11.46 -34.90 32.33
C LEU A 733 12.49 -33.84 31.96
N VAL A 734 12.90 -33.04 32.97
CA VAL A 734 13.94 -32.02 32.81
C VAL A 734 15.04 -32.27 33.83
N LYS A 735 16.23 -32.64 33.38
CA LYS A 735 17.37 -32.90 34.26
C LYS A 735 18.30 -31.67 34.30
N ARG A 736 18.61 -31.25 35.50
CA ARG A 736 19.46 -30.09 35.80
C ARG A 736 20.51 -30.42 36.84
N ILE A 737 21.63 -29.67 36.83
CA ILE A 737 22.59 -29.61 37.96
C ILE A 737 22.17 -28.43 38.82
N THR A 738 21.79 -28.67 40.05
CA THR A 738 21.22 -27.66 40.96
C THR A 738 22.18 -27.20 42.03
N ALA A 739 23.18 -28.02 42.35
CA ALA A 739 24.24 -27.60 43.29
C ALA A 739 25.60 -28.23 42.93
N VAL A 740 26.65 -27.53 43.27
CA VAL A 740 28.07 -27.98 43.19
C VAL A 740 28.71 -27.76 44.56
N ALA A 741 29.27 -28.82 45.17
CA ALA A 741 29.84 -28.79 46.51
C ALA A 741 28.92 -28.14 47.56
N GLY A 742 27.60 -28.35 47.43
CA GLY A 742 26.60 -27.78 48.32
C GLY A 742 26.25 -26.31 48.10
N GLY A 743 26.84 -25.66 47.11
CA GLY A 743 26.58 -24.29 46.71
C GLY A 743 25.74 -24.17 45.44
N GLN A 744 25.16 -23.00 45.19
CA GLN A 744 24.43 -22.70 43.96
C GLN A 744 25.30 -22.82 42.70
N VAL A 745 24.70 -23.28 41.60
CA VAL A 745 25.35 -23.28 40.31
C VAL A 745 25.40 -21.82 39.78
N LEU A 746 26.57 -21.39 39.33
CA LEU A 746 26.79 -20.06 38.82
C LEU A 746 26.92 -20.06 37.30
N ASN A 747 26.41 -19.03 36.64
CA ASN A 747 26.64 -18.75 35.25
C ASN A 747 28.14 -18.47 35.02
N PRO A 748 28.78 -19.23 34.12
CA PRO A 748 30.24 -19.06 33.90
C PRO A 748 30.62 -17.74 33.24
N ASN A 749 29.69 -17.05 32.61
CA ASN A 749 29.97 -15.81 31.91
C ASN A 749 29.97 -14.59 32.79
N ASP A 750 29.12 -14.57 33.82
CA ASP A 750 28.93 -13.38 34.68
C ASP A 750 28.95 -13.66 36.19
N GLY A 751 28.99 -14.94 36.57
CA GLY A 751 29.06 -15.34 38.00
C GLY A 751 27.74 -15.18 38.77
N THR A 752 26.64 -14.89 38.08
CA THR A 752 25.31 -14.83 38.71
C THR A 752 24.76 -16.23 39.01
N PRO A 753 23.92 -16.40 40.05
CA PRO A 753 23.28 -17.68 40.33
C PRO A 753 22.40 -18.08 39.14
N LEU A 754 22.48 -19.34 38.75
CA LEU A 754 21.54 -19.95 37.79
C LEU A 754 20.25 -20.35 38.51
N ASP A 755 19.58 -19.34 39.04
CA ASP A 755 18.27 -19.47 39.73
C ASP A 755 17.09 -19.22 38.76
N GLN A 756 17.40 -18.98 37.51
CA GLN A 756 16.40 -18.78 36.48
C GLN A 756 16.36 -19.95 35.51
N PHE A 757 15.22 -20.07 34.83
CA PHE A 757 15.00 -21.02 33.75
C PHE A 757 16.03 -20.82 32.62
N VAL A 758 16.65 -21.92 32.19
CA VAL A 758 17.53 -21.96 31.02
C VAL A 758 16.90 -22.86 29.98
N ASP A 759 16.45 -22.28 28.89
CA ASP A 759 15.82 -22.98 27.77
C ASP A 759 16.84 -23.89 27.05
N VAL A 760 16.46 -25.14 26.81
CA VAL A 760 17.22 -26.12 26.04
C VAL A 760 16.63 -26.23 24.64
N THR A 761 17.20 -25.50 23.70
CA THR A 761 16.68 -25.39 22.32
C THR A 761 17.08 -26.51 21.37
N THR A 762 17.90 -27.50 21.83
CA THR A 762 18.42 -28.58 20.97
C THR A 762 18.43 -29.92 21.70
N GLY A 763 18.09 -30.98 20.97
CA GLY A 763 18.07 -32.34 21.46
C GLY A 763 16.69 -32.98 21.50
N PRO A 764 16.55 -34.27 21.86
CA PRO A 764 15.26 -34.97 21.82
C PRO A 764 14.23 -34.49 22.84
N GLN A 765 14.60 -33.64 23.77
CA GLN A 765 13.73 -33.07 24.84
C GLN A 765 13.80 -31.53 24.83
N ALA A 766 14.11 -30.94 23.68
CA ALA A 766 14.33 -29.50 23.58
C ALA A 766 13.14 -28.62 23.97
N ASN A 767 11.94 -29.18 24.03
CA ASN A 767 10.73 -28.42 24.38
C ASN A 767 10.11 -28.88 25.72
N ASP A 768 10.70 -29.86 26.42
CA ASP A 768 10.11 -30.40 27.67
C ASP A 768 10.12 -29.39 28.79
N ASP A 769 11.08 -28.49 28.79
CA ASP A 769 11.22 -27.39 29.75
C ASP A 769 10.38 -26.14 29.43
N ASN A 770 9.79 -26.06 28.25
CA ASN A 770 8.96 -24.95 27.81
C ASN A 770 7.45 -25.17 27.97
N HIS A 771 7.06 -26.30 28.55
CA HIS A 771 5.64 -26.61 28.71
C HIS A 771 4.97 -25.66 29.71
N THR A 772 3.85 -25.07 29.33
CA THR A 772 3.15 -24.00 30.05
C THR A 772 2.62 -24.44 31.45
N ASN A 773 2.46 -25.73 31.69
CA ASN A 773 2.01 -26.27 32.99
C ASN A 773 3.11 -26.38 34.03
N TRP A 774 4.37 -26.09 33.74
CA TRP A 774 5.40 -25.92 34.77
C TRP A 774 5.06 -24.75 35.69
N PRO A 775 5.18 -24.90 37.00
CA PRO A 775 5.03 -23.74 37.89
C PRO A 775 6.08 -22.66 37.59
N ALA A 776 5.71 -21.42 37.73
CA ALA A 776 6.62 -20.30 37.51
C ALA A 776 7.89 -20.42 38.36
N ASN A 777 9.05 -20.22 37.75
CA ASN A 777 10.37 -20.32 38.40
C ASN A 777 10.68 -21.66 39.04
N TYR A 778 10.07 -22.78 38.61
CA TYR A 778 10.26 -24.09 39.19
C TYR A 778 11.52 -24.81 38.70
N LEU A 779 11.83 -24.70 37.40
CA LEU A 779 12.95 -25.35 36.76
C LEU A 779 14.25 -24.57 36.98
N LEU A 780 14.95 -24.90 38.03
CA LEU A 780 16.20 -24.19 38.39
C LEU A 780 17.44 -25.03 38.01
N GLY A 781 18.59 -24.38 37.87
CA GLY A 781 19.88 -25.03 37.68
C GLY A 781 20.35 -25.07 36.21
N ALA A 782 21.55 -25.58 36.00
CA ALA A 782 22.20 -25.71 34.71
C ALA A 782 21.73 -26.94 33.95
N PRO A 783 21.49 -26.90 32.62
CA PRO A 783 21.25 -28.09 31.81
C PRO A 783 22.42 -29.07 31.91
N GLU A 784 22.14 -30.38 31.85
CA GLU A 784 23.16 -31.40 31.75
C GLU A 784 23.99 -31.22 30.49
N GLY A 785 25.31 -31.07 30.60
CA GLY A 785 26.19 -30.70 29.46
C GLY A 785 26.25 -29.21 29.16
N GLY A 786 25.48 -28.39 29.89
CA GLY A 786 25.63 -26.91 29.83
C GLY A 786 26.96 -26.49 30.48
N ILE A 787 27.30 -25.22 30.29
CA ILE A 787 28.56 -24.66 30.77
C ILE A 787 28.48 -24.52 32.29
N VAL A 788 28.76 -25.59 32.99
CA VAL A 788 29.13 -25.51 34.40
C VAL A 788 30.62 -25.08 34.40
N ARG A 789 30.98 -24.07 35.15
CA ARG A 789 32.36 -23.73 35.35
C ARG A 789 33.10 -25.02 35.78
N PRO A 790 34.24 -25.36 35.20
CA PRO A 790 34.96 -26.54 35.64
C PRO A 790 35.11 -26.44 37.13
N VAL A 791 34.50 -27.42 37.79
CA VAL A 791 34.66 -27.59 39.23
C VAL A 791 36.17 -27.59 39.49
N SER A 792 36.62 -26.77 40.41
CA SER A 792 38.05 -26.65 40.72
C SER A 792 38.66 -28.06 40.87
N GLU A 793 39.88 -28.23 40.45
CA GLU A 793 40.62 -29.52 40.35
C GLU A 793 40.64 -30.39 41.60
N GLN A 794 39.73 -30.21 42.57
CA GLN A 794 39.60 -31.02 43.73
C GLN A 794 38.67 -32.22 43.51
N LEU A 795 39.22 -33.39 43.43
CA LEU A 795 38.61 -34.73 43.31
C LEU A 795 37.56 -35.06 44.38
N ALA A 796 36.96 -34.11 45.07
CA ALA A 796 36.07 -34.33 46.18
C ALA A 796 34.75 -33.55 46.09
N ASP A 797 34.51 -32.82 45.04
CA ASP A 797 33.30 -32.00 44.89
C ASP A 797 32.09 -32.87 44.56
N SER A 798 31.00 -32.59 45.28
CA SER A 798 29.71 -33.24 45.01
C SER A 798 28.90 -32.43 44.00
N LEU A 799 28.21 -33.12 43.12
CA LEU A 799 27.20 -32.55 42.20
C LEU A 799 25.82 -33.03 42.66
N GLU A 800 24.88 -32.09 42.75
CA GLU A 800 23.50 -32.42 42.93
C GLU A 800 22.77 -32.34 41.56
N TYR A 801 22.15 -33.47 41.21
CA TYR A 801 21.24 -33.54 40.08
C TYR A 801 19.81 -33.43 40.55
N THR A 802 19.03 -32.63 39.87
CA THR A 802 17.57 -32.57 40.04
C THR A 802 16.90 -32.99 38.71
N ILE A 803 16.00 -33.93 38.79
CA ILE A 803 15.15 -34.37 37.71
C ILE A 803 13.76 -33.89 38.03
N TYR A 804 13.32 -32.88 37.31
CA TYR A 804 11.96 -32.39 37.36
C TYR A 804 11.08 -33.24 36.49
N PHE A 805 9.84 -33.56 36.96
CA PHE A 805 8.87 -34.28 36.19
C PHE A 805 7.52 -33.57 36.20
N LEU A 806 6.81 -33.65 35.05
CA LEU A 806 5.49 -33.09 34.86
C LEU A 806 4.63 -34.08 34.08
N SER A 807 3.47 -34.42 34.63
CA SER A 807 2.46 -35.19 33.90
C SER A 807 1.70 -34.27 32.97
N ALA A 808 2.20 -34.12 31.74
CA ALA A 808 1.71 -33.19 30.72
C ALA A 808 0.63 -33.79 29.81
N GLY A 809 0.39 -35.08 29.89
CA GLY A 809 -0.63 -35.78 29.10
C GLY A 809 -2.05 -35.48 29.54
N GLY A 810 -3.02 -35.67 28.65
CA GLY A 810 -4.45 -35.43 28.92
C GLY A 810 -5.09 -36.50 29.81
N SER A 811 -4.36 -37.56 30.21
CA SER A 811 -4.81 -38.60 31.15
C SER A 811 -3.78 -38.88 32.20
N ALA A 812 -4.24 -39.50 33.31
CA ALA A 812 -3.35 -39.86 34.42
C ALA A 812 -2.27 -40.86 33.95
N ALA A 813 -1.03 -40.59 34.31
CA ALA A 813 0.07 -41.54 34.14
C ALA A 813 0.15 -42.48 35.34
N ASN A 814 -0.26 -43.74 35.15
CA ASN A 814 -0.37 -44.69 36.20
C ASN A 814 0.92 -45.51 36.39
N GLY A 815 1.34 -45.74 37.62
CA GLY A 815 2.48 -46.58 37.97
C GLY A 815 3.81 -46.06 37.45
N VAL A 816 4.03 -44.76 37.52
CA VAL A 816 5.21 -44.09 36.95
C VAL A 816 6.47 -44.45 37.72
N LEU A 817 7.43 -45.04 36.99
CA LEU A 817 8.77 -45.33 37.49
C LEU A 817 9.78 -44.42 36.80
N LEU A 818 10.53 -43.67 37.55
CA LEU A 818 11.62 -42.86 37.06
C LEU A 818 12.95 -43.56 37.29
N CYS A 819 13.76 -43.75 36.27
CA CYS A 819 15.10 -44.31 36.38
C CYS A 819 16.14 -43.35 35.85
N ASP A 820 17.24 -43.17 36.58
CA ASP A 820 18.41 -42.45 36.12
C ASP A 820 19.72 -43.20 36.43
N ARG A 821 20.64 -43.14 35.49
CA ARG A 821 21.97 -43.75 35.62
C ARG A 821 22.91 -42.80 36.33
N ILE A 822 23.70 -43.29 37.26
CA ILE A 822 24.78 -42.53 37.88
C ILE A 822 25.80 -42.19 36.80
N PRO A 823 26.15 -40.93 36.59
CA PRO A 823 27.06 -40.50 35.58
C PRO A 823 28.42 -41.21 35.67
N PRO A 824 29.11 -41.50 34.54
CA PRO A 824 30.45 -42.05 34.56
C PRO A 824 31.45 -41.18 35.30
N ASN A 825 32.48 -41.77 35.92
CA ASN A 825 33.48 -41.12 36.76
C ASN A 825 32.92 -40.42 38.00
N THR A 826 31.76 -40.84 38.50
CA THR A 826 31.19 -40.37 39.77
C THR A 826 30.83 -41.50 40.70
N ASP A 827 30.75 -41.21 41.98
CA ASP A 827 30.26 -42.12 43.01
C ASP A 827 28.97 -41.58 43.61
N TYR A 828 27.94 -42.43 43.70
CA TYR A 828 26.67 -42.09 44.34
C TYR A 828 26.83 -41.86 45.84
N LEU A 829 26.27 -40.77 46.36
CA LEU A 829 26.28 -40.40 47.76
C LEU A 829 25.02 -40.93 48.46
N SER A 830 25.09 -42.11 49.05
CA SER A 830 23.95 -42.80 49.59
C SER A 830 23.34 -42.16 50.85
N ASP A 831 23.99 -41.16 51.46
CA ASP A 831 23.53 -40.49 52.65
C ASP A 831 23.43 -38.96 52.52
N ALA A 832 23.31 -38.48 51.30
CA ALA A 832 23.31 -37.04 50.98
C ALA A 832 22.20 -36.25 51.67
N TYR A 833 21.05 -36.88 51.96
CA TYR A 833 19.90 -36.24 52.64
C TYR A 833 19.57 -36.86 53.99
N ARG A 834 20.53 -36.94 54.81
CA ARG A 834 20.46 -37.55 56.16
C ARG A 834 19.51 -36.84 57.13
N SER A 835 19.34 -35.55 57.01
CA SER A 835 18.33 -34.80 57.76
C SER A 835 16.93 -35.19 57.22
N ALA A 836 16.17 -35.86 57.92
CA ALA A 836 14.87 -36.39 57.55
C ALA A 836 13.91 -35.26 57.16
N ALA A 837 13.35 -35.30 55.91
CA ALA A 837 12.19 -34.52 55.58
C ALA A 837 10.96 -34.98 56.41
N PRO A 838 9.97 -34.08 56.66
CA PRO A 838 8.89 -34.36 57.64
C PRO A 838 8.12 -35.67 57.45
N ASN A 839 8.00 -36.16 56.24
CA ASN A 839 7.19 -37.35 55.90
C ASN A 839 8.02 -38.60 55.58
N SER A 840 9.31 -38.60 55.94
CA SER A 840 10.22 -39.72 55.66
C SER A 840 10.17 -40.77 56.78
N PRO A 841 10.21 -42.05 56.45
CA PRO A 841 10.35 -43.08 57.45
C PRO A 841 11.69 -42.96 58.18
N PRO A 842 11.90 -43.57 59.38
CA PRO A 842 13.14 -43.52 60.08
C PRO A 842 14.31 -44.11 59.27
N PRO A 843 15.51 -43.62 59.38
CA PRO A 843 16.69 -44.08 58.62
C PRO A 843 17.01 -45.51 58.99
N SER A 844 17.48 -46.29 58.01
CA SER A 844 18.02 -47.64 58.24
C SER A 844 19.30 -47.59 59.05
N PRO A 845 19.72 -48.75 59.64
CA PRO A 845 20.95 -48.80 60.42
C PRO A 845 22.18 -48.29 59.61
N LEU A 846 23.06 -47.58 60.23
CA LEU A 846 24.29 -46.98 59.60
C LEU A 846 25.26 -48.01 59.01
N SER A 847 25.10 -49.26 59.29
CA SER A 847 25.87 -50.38 58.71
C SER A 847 25.46 -50.80 57.34
N ASP A 848 24.29 -50.35 56.86
CA ASP A 848 23.78 -50.57 55.47
C ASP A 848 23.82 -49.31 54.67
N PRO A 849 24.79 -49.16 53.76
CA PRO A 849 24.94 -47.91 52.98
C PRO A 849 23.80 -47.63 52.03
N PHE A 850 23.05 -48.67 51.65
CA PHE A 850 21.88 -48.54 50.77
C PHE A 850 20.58 -48.22 51.51
N GLY A 851 20.59 -48.45 52.83
CA GLY A 851 19.52 -48.00 53.72
C GLY A 851 19.67 -46.62 54.23
N ALA A 852 20.81 -45.92 53.92
CA ALA A 852 20.98 -44.48 54.14
C ALA A 852 20.11 -43.64 53.12
N ARG A 853 19.76 -42.41 53.49
CA ARG A 853 18.89 -41.51 52.69
C ARG A 853 19.67 -40.72 51.64
N GLY A 854 19.81 -41.32 50.46
CA GLY A 854 20.57 -40.73 49.37
C GLY A 854 19.72 -40.08 48.26
N ILE A 855 18.40 -40.16 48.37
CA ILE A 855 17.45 -39.63 47.41
C ILE A 855 16.50 -38.67 48.12
N ALA A 856 16.23 -37.52 47.53
CA ALA A 856 15.19 -36.59 47.94
C ALA A 856 14.12 -36.48 46.87
N LEU A 857 12.85 -36.59 47.25
CA LEU A 857 11.72 -36.47 46.36
C LEU A 857 10.79 -35.37 46.85
N ASN A 858 10.43 -34.44 45.97
CA ASN A 858 9.36 -33.50 46.19
C ASN A 858 8.22 -33.85 45.26
N VAL A 859 7.05 -34.11 45.80
CA VAL A 859 5.82 -34.39 45.01
C VAL A 859 4.60 -33.98 45.83
N ALA A 860 3.58 -33.49 45.15
CA ALA A 860 2.34 -33.02 45.79
C ALA A 860 2.57 -31.99 46.91
N GLY A 861 3.61 -31.14 46.78
CA GLY A 861 4.00 -30.15 47.77
C GLY A 861 4.63 -30.70 49.06
N SER A 862 4.99 -32.00 49.09
CA SER A 862 5.63 -32.64 50.25
C SER A 862 7.03 -33.14 49.91
N ASP A 863 7.95 -32.97 50.85
CA ASP A 863 9.34 -33.44 50.74
C ASP A 863 9.54 -34.77 51.45
N TYR A 864 10.20 -35.71 50.76
CA TYR A 864 10.57 -37.03 51.25
C TYR A 864 12.09 -37.24 51.13
N SER A 865 12.67 -37.87 52.08
CA SER A 865 14.04 -38.40 51.98
C SER A 865 13.96 -39.94 51.93
N LEU A 866 14.40 -40.53 50.83
CA LEU A 866 14.25 -41.93 50.52
C LEU A 866 15.55 -42.71 50.67
N THR A 867 15.45 -43.95 51.02
CA THR A 867 16.59 -44.89 51.06
C THR A 867 16.86 -45.48 49.71
N GLY A 868 18.03 -46.07 49.48
CA GLY A 868 18.31 -46.83 48.26
C GLY A 868 17.97 -48.30 48.38
N LYS A 869 17.06 -48.73 49.31
CA LYS A 869 16.79 -50.11 49.66
C LYS A 869 15.31 -50.41 49.47
N SER A 870 15.02 -51.69 49.19
CA SER A 870 13.64 -52.22 49.18
C SER A 870 13.10 -52.34 50.56
N ASP A 871 12.66 -51.28 51.19
CA ASP A 871 12.19 -51.23 52.60
C ASP A 871 10.80 -50.58 52.73
N GLY A 872 10.10 -50.40 51.63
CA GLY A 872 8.74 -49.91 51.58
C GLY A 872 8.62 -48.40 51.29
N ASP A 873 9.70 -47.67 51.13
CA ASP A 873 9.66 -46.33 50.54
C ASP A 873 9.73 -46.36 49.00
N ALA A 874 9.67 -45.20 48.36
CA ALA A 874 9.61 -45.11 46.90
C ALA A 874 10.98 -45.20 46.19
N GLY A 875 12.12 -45.20 46.94
CA GLY A 875 13.47 -45.06 46.43
C GLY A 875 14.23 -46.37 46.35
N TYR A 876 15.02 -46.57 45.27
CA TYR A 876 15.87 -47.73 45.06
C TYR A 876 17.19 -47.33 44.46
N TYR A 877 18.31 -47.84 45.01
CA TYR A 877 19.62 -47.73 44.36
C TYR A 877 20.11 -49.11 43.93
N PHE A 878 20.54 -49.22 42.72
CA PHE A 878 21.12 -50.43 42.12
C PHE A 878 22.62 -50.23 41.93
N PRO A 879 23.46 -51.03 42.63
CA PRO A 879 24.92 -50.93 42.45
C PRO A 879 25.38 -51.29 41.03
N PRO A 880 26.61 -50.90 40.65
CA PRO A 880 27.15 -51.27 39.35
C PRO A 880 27.04 -52.76 39.09
N GLY A 881 26.60 -53.14 37.91
CA GLY A 881 26.40 -54.53 37.50
C GLY A 881 25.04 -55.15 37.95
N VAL A 882 24.22 -54.49 38.73
CA VAL A 882 22.88 -54.93 39.10
C VAL A 882 21.82 -54.14 38.34
N GLU A 883 21.17 -54.78 37.40
CA GLU A 883 20.19 -54.10 36.57
C GLU A 883 18.86 -53.81 37.31
N PRO A 884 18.30 -52.61 37.19
CA PRO A 884 16.98 -52.29 37.79
C PRO A 884 15.84 -53.19 37.34
N SER A 885 15.90 -53.76 36.16
CA SER A 885 14.92 -54.73 35.65
C SER A 885 14.84 -56.02 36.50
N THR A 886 15.82 -56.27 37.40
CA THR A 886 15.74 -57.41 38.34
C THR A 886 14.64 -57.23 39.41
N VAL A 887 14.24 -55.97 39.69
CA VAL A 887 13.18 -55.63 40.64
C VAL A 887 11.96 -55.04 39.89
N PHE A 888 12.19 -54.30 38.83
CA PHE A 888 11.16 -53.67 38.01
C PHE A 888 11.24 -54.19 36.56
N PRO A 889 10.56 -55.34 36.25
CA PRO A 889 10.76 -56.04 34.97
C PRO A 889 10.47 -55.25 33.73
N THR A 890 9.64 -54.19 33.84
CA THR A 890 9.21 -53.34 32.71
C THR A 890 10.07 -52.09 32.53
N ILE A 891 11.01 -51.81 33.46
CA ILE A 891 11.80 -50.57 33.43
C ILE A 891 12.93 -50.67 32.38
N ASN A 892 13.09 -49.64 31.62
CA ASN A 892 14.21 -49.46 30.69
C ASN A 892 15.01 -48.19 31.07
N CYS A 893 16.22 -48.36 31.61
CA CYS A 893 17.09 -47.29 32.04
C CYS A 893 18.13 -46.91 30.98
N ASN A 894 17.93 -47.26 29.72
CA ASN A 894 18.81 -46.92 28.59
C ASN A 894 20.28 -47.35 28.78
N GLY A 895 20.61 -48.57 28.48
CA GLY A 895 21.97 -49.15 28.50
C GLY A 895 22.29 -49.96 29.78
N PRO A 896 23.52 -50.50 29.91
CA PRO A 896 23.94 -51.31 31.04
C PRO A 896 24.18 -50.48 32.32
N ASN A 897 23.98 -51.09 33.50
CA ASN A 897 24.24 -50.44 34.77
C ASN A 897 25.74 -50.55 35.19
N ASP A 898 26.60 -49.80 34.46
CA ASP A 898 28.06 -49.83 34.70
C ASP A 898 28.51 -49.06 35.96
N ASN A 899 27.73 -48.02 36.34
CA ASN A 899 28.15 -47.10 37.41
C ASN A 899 27.14 -46.90 38.55
N GLY A 900 26.05 -47.65 38.48
CA GLY A 900 24.94 -47.55 39.43
C GLY A 900 23.72 -46.89 38.78
N ALA A 901 22.55 -47.12 39.34
CA ALA A 901 21.29 -46.52 38.93
C ALA A 901 20.38 -46.26 40.14
N ILE A 902 19.59 -45.21 40.05
CA ILE A 902 18.50 -44.93 40.98
C ILE A 902 17.16 -45.16 40.28
N VAL A 903 16.20 -45.71 41.00
CA VAL A 903 14.83 -45.81 40.56
C VAL A 903 13.94 -45.23 41.65
N VAL A 904 12.97 -44.41 41.23
CA VAL A 904 11.93 -43.90 42.13
C VAL A 904 10.55 -44.26 41.59
N ASN A 905 9.73 -44.82 42.39
CA ASN A 905 8.33 -45.09 42.08
C ASN A 905 7.51 -43.85 42.48
N LEU A 906 7.08 -43.10 41.46
CA LEU A 906 6.26 -41.91 41.67
C LEU A 906 4.76 -42.25 41.87
N GLY A 907 4.36 -43.50 41.54
CA GLY A 907 2.95 -43.94 41.60
C GLY A 907 2.14 -43.34 40.45
N ASP A 908 0.90 -43.02 40.74
CA ASP A 908 -0.02 -42.45 39.76
C ASP A 908 0.06 -40.91 39.78
N LEU A 909 0.34 -40.31 38.64
CA LEU A 909 0.40 -38.88 38.47
C LEU A 909 -0.87 -38.41 37.73
N PRO A 910 -1.68 -37.52 38.31
CA PRO A 910 -2.80 -36.92 37.58
C PRO A 910 -2.30 -36.03 36.44
N PRO A 911 -3.10 -35.75 35.41
CA PRO A 911 -2.73 -34.80 34.38
C PRO A 911 -2.62 -33.40 34.97
N ALA A 912 -1.68 -32.58 34.44
CA ALA A 912 -1.60 -31.18 34.75
C ALA A 912 -2.68 -30.40 33.99
N THR A 913 -3.45 -29.59 34.69
CA THR A 913 -4.56 -28.80 34.15
C THR A 913 -4.22 -27.30 34.06
N GLY A 914 -3.02 -26.92 34.48
CA GLY A 914 -2.51 -25.57 34.44
C GLY A 914 -1.17 -25.45 35.14
N ALA A 915 -0.54 -24.28 35.12
CA ALA A 915 0.75 -24.04 35.75
C ALA A 915 0.75 -24.38 37.24
N GLY A 916 1.45 -25.46 37.59
CA GLY A 916 1.51 -25.97 38.96
C GLY A 916 0.21 -26.61 39.50
N THR A 917 -0.73 -26.96 38.69
CA THR A 917 -2.05 -27.47 39.10
C THR A 917 -2.40 -28.79 38.39
N PRO A 918 -2.83 -29.86 39.11
CA PRO A 918 -2.74 -30.00 40.57
C PRO A 918 -1.31 -30.23 41.05
N ALA A 919 -1.02 -29.96 42.31
CA ALA A 919 0.32 -30.13 42.89
C ALA A 919 0.89 -31.54 42.78
N ALA A 920 0.06 -32.55 42.63
CA ALA A 920 0.45 -33.94 42.43
C ALA A 920 0.89 -34.28 40.98
N ALA A 921 0.68 -33.35 40.02
CA ALA A 921 1.02 -33.57 38.60
C ALA A 921 2.50 -33.31 38.32
N TYR A 922 3.23 -32.70 39.20
CA TYR A 922 4.62 -32.37 39.02
C TYR A 922 5.45 -32.57 40.29
N GLY A 923 6.78 -32.60 40.15
CA GLY A 923 7.69 -32.69 41.23
C GLY A 923 9.13 -32.70 40.83
N ALA A 924 10.00 -32.98 41.80
CA ALA A 924 11.45 -33.02 41.60
C ALA A 924 12.08 -34.16 42.38
N LEU A 925 12.94 -34.91 41.72
CA LEU A 925 13.80 -35.93 42.30
C LEU A 925 15.22 -35.38 42.36
N ARG A 926 15.90 -35.50 43.52
CA ARG A 926 17.28 -35.08 43.72
C ARG A 926 18.17 -36.18 44.20
N PHE A 927 19.37 -36.22 43.72
CA PHE A 927 20.43 -37.09 44.25
C PHE A 927 21.80 -36.41 44.09
N GLN A 928 22.74 -36.88 44.88
CA GLN A 928 24.12 -36.34 44.82
C GLN A 928 25.13 -37.39 44.45
N VAL A 929 26.13 -36.98 43.73
CA VAL A 929 27.28 -37.78 43.35
C VAL A 929 28.58 -37.05 43.72
N ARG A 930 29.64 -37.80 43.89
CA ARG A 930 31.01 -37.26 44.08
C ARG A 930 31.83 -37.59 42.86
N LEU A 931 32.61 -36.66 42.38
CA LEU A 931 33.56 -36.85 41.28
C LEU A 931 34.66 -37.81 41.77
N ARG A 932 35.07 -38.74 40.94
CA ARG A 932 36.19 -39.72 41.22
C ARG A 932 37.52 -39.08 41.01
#